data_2ea88890ffdbd65530c9d8a02ae7fca5
#
_entry.id   2ea88890ffdbd65530c9d8a02ae7fca5
#
_cell.length_a   1.000
_cell.length_b   1.000
_cell.length_c   1.000
_cell.angle_alpha   90.00
_cell.angle_beta   90.00
_cell.angle_gamma   90.00
#
_symmetry.space_group_name_H-M   'P 1'
#
loop_
_entity.id
_entity.type
_entity.pdbx_description
1 polymer ?
#
loop_
_entity_poly.entity_id
_entity_poly.type
_entity_poly.pdbx_seq_one_letter_code
_entity_poly.pdbx_strand_id
1 'polypeptide(L)'
;MSYDASSITVLEGLEAVRKRPGMYIGSTGERGLHHLVYEIVDNAVDEALAGYATTIDITLRADNGVRVVDDGRGIPTGIHPVEKRSAVEVVLTTLHAGGKFDSQSYAVSGGLHGVGSAVVNALSTAMDVEVKQNGHYWRQRYEHSKPVAPLAKGEGTDETGTTITFWPDEDVFETTTWNYETLSRRFQETAFLNKGLKIRLTDERPDHVNGAPTTVEYHYEGGLADFVKHLNTKKEAAHASIISFEEEGDGIAVEIAMQWNNSYSESVYTFANTINTAEGGTHEEGFRAALTTIVNRYAREQKFLKEGKDDNLSGEDVREGLTAIISVKLSDPQFEGQTKTKLGNTEAKSFVQKACNDHLRDWFERNPGEAKDIINKSLQASRARIAARQARDLTRRKSLLESGSGLPGKLADCQWNDPEKCELFIVEGDSAGGSAKGGRDSRFQAILPIRGKILNVEKARIDKVLKNNEVQALITALGTGVHDEFDIAKLRYHKVILMADADVDGQHINTLLLTLLFRFMRPLIEAGHVYLSCPPLYKIKWDRKGEDASYAYSDPERDAVIADGIANGKPDPRPRDNVQRFKGLGEMNAGQLWETTMNPATRLLRQVTLDDAAQADDLFSVLMGEDVEARRDFIIRNARDVRFLDV
;
A
#
# COMPACT_ATOMS: atom_id res chain seq x y z
N MET A 1 38.89 -18.53 -6.79
CA MET A 1 38.36 -18.51 -8.17
C MET A 1 38.75 -17.16 -8.75
N SER A 2 39.41 -17.12 -9.91
CA SER A 2 39.74 -15.86 -10.59
C SER A 2 38.46 -15.31 -11.20
N TYR A 3 38.13 -14.05 -10.93
CA TYR A 3 37.06 -13.34 -11.61
C TYR A 3 37.60 -12.85 -12.96
N ASP A 4 37.20 -13.51 -14.02
CA ASP A 4 37.62 -13.20 -15.38
C ASP A 4 36.44 -13.15 -16.35
N ALA A 5 36.68 -12.91 -17.63
CA ALA A 5 35.62 -12.77 -18.65
C ALA A 5 34.69 -14.00 -18.76
N SER A 6 35.17 -15.20 -18.37
CA SER A 6 34.36 -16.43 -18.37
C SER A 6 33.37 -16.48 -17.21
N SER A 7 33.55 -15.64 -16.19
CA SER A 7 32.61 -15.49 -15.07
C SER A 7 31.37 -14.62 -15.40
N ILE A 8 31.37 -13.94 -16.55
CA ILE A 8 30.27 -13.11 -17.00
C ILE A 8 29.29 -13.99 -17.78
N THR A 9 28.11 -14.23 -17.18
CA THR A 9 27.01 -14.97 -17.83
C THR A 9 26.07 -13.99 -18.51
N VAL A 10 25.85 -14.17 -19.81
CA VAL A 10 24.81 -13.47 -20.56
C VAL A 10 23.55 -14.33 -20.55
N LEU A 11 22.44 -13.77 -20.10
CA LEU A 11 21.12 -14.42 -20.14
C LEU A 11 20.33 -13.82 -21.31
N GLU A 12 19.81 -14.68 -22.17
CA GLU A 12 19.01 -14.26 -23.31
C GLU A 12 17.52 -14.48 -23.08
N GLY A 13 16.69 -13.55 -23.61
CA GLY A 13 15.24 -13.68 -23.65
C GLY A 13 14.59 -13.84 -22.26
N LEU A 14 13.65 -14.76 -22.15
CA LEU A 14 12.83 -14.99 -20.95
C LEU A 14 13.58 -15.75 -19.83
N GLU A 15 14.75 -16.31 -20.09
CA GLU A 15 15.56 -16.94 -19.02
C GLU A 15 16.03 -15.92 -17.97
N ALA A 16 16.28 -14.68 -18.39
CA ALA A 16 16.63 -13.59 -17.47
C ALA A 16 15.51 -13.31 -16.47
N VAL A 17 14.25 -13.36 -16.93
CA VAL A 17 13.04 -13.16 -16.08
C VAL A 17 12.94 -14.27 -15.04
N ARG A 18 13.05 -15.54 -15.45
CA ARG A 18 12.99 -16.69 -14.52
C ARG A 18 14.11 -16.67 -13.48
N LYS A 19 15.30 -16.24 -13.86
CA LYS A 19 16.46 -16.21 -12.96
C LYS A 19 16.41 -15.05 -11.95
N ARG A 20 15.76 -13.95 -12.29
CA ARG A 20 15.62 -12.75 -11.45
C ARG A 20 14.20 -12.17 -11.50
N PRO A 21 13.17 -12.95 -11.10
CA PRO A 21 11.78 -12.52 -11.20
C PRO A 21 11.51 -11.22 -10.44
N GLY A 22 12.13 -11.02 -9.27
CA GLY A 22 11.98 -9.81 -8.47
C GLY A 22 12.34 -8.50 -9.19
N MET A 23 13.17 -8.54 -10.25
CA MET A 23 13.45 -7.35 -11.08
C MET A 23 12.25 -6.91 -11.91
N TYR A 24 11.32 -7.81 -12.23
CA TYR A 24 10.17 -7.58 -13.11
C TYR A 24 8.85 -7.47 -12.36
N ILE A 25 8.67 -8.25 -11.28
CA ILE A 25 7.43 -8.31 -10.50
C ILE A 25 7.61 -7.90 -9.03
N GLY A 26 8.78 -7.38 -8.65
CA GLY A 26 9.08 -6.86 -7.32
C GLY A 26 9.38 -7.91 -6.25
N SER A 27 8.69 -9.05 -6.24
CA SER A 27 8.90 -10.15 -5.28
C SER A 27 8.42 -11.49 -5.86
N THR A 28 8.73 -12.60 -5.19
CA THR A 28 8.21 -13.95 -5.49
C THR A 28 7.14 -14.41 -4.49
N GLY A 29 6.79 -13.57 -3.52
CA GLY A 29 5.69 -13.80 -2.58
C GLY A 29 4.32 -13.45 -3.18
N GLU A 30 3.29 -13.38 -2.35
CA GLU A 30 1.89 -13.12 -2.72
C GLU A 30 1.73 -11.87 -3.60
N ARG A 31 2.44 -10.78 -3.28
CA ARG A 31 2.40 -9.53 -4.05
C ARG A 31 2.87 -9.71 -5.49
N GLY A 32 4.00 -10.38 -5.69
CA GLY A 32 4.53 -10.66 -7.03
C GLY A 32 3.65 -11.63 -7.80
N LEU A 33 3.00 -12.58 -7.12
CA LEU A 33 2.01 -13.48 -7.72
C LEU A 33 0.84 -12.68 -8.30
N HIS A 34 0.22 -11.80 -7.52
CA HIS A 34 -0.90 -10.96 -7.98
C HIS A 34 -0.49 -10.02 -9.11
N HIS A 35 0.76 -9.60 -9.16
CA HIS A 35 1.27 -8.74 -10.24
C HIS A 35 1.12 -9.38 -11.62
N LEU A 36 1.19 -10.71 -11.72
CA LEU A 36 0.92 -11.41 -12.99
C LEU A 36 -0.49 -11.13 -13.52
N VAL A 37 -1.49 -11.10 -12.63
CA VAL A 37 -2.87 -10.79 -13.02
C VAL A 37 -3.00 -9.34 -13.45
N TYR A 38 -2.37 -8.42 -12.69
CA TYR A 38 -2.39 -7.00 -13.02
C TYR A 38 -1.80 -6.72 -14.40
N GLU A 39 -0.68 -7.34 -14.77
CA GLU A 39 -0.06 -7.14 -16.09
C GLU A 39 -0.97 -7.56 -17.26
N ILE A 40 -1.75 -8.62 -17.11
CA ILE A 40 -2.70 -9.04 -18.15
C ILE A 40 -3.93 -8.13 -18.17
N VAL A 41 -4.47 -7.78 -17.00
CA VAL A 41 -5.64 -6.88 -16.89
C VAL A 41 -5.30 -5.47 -17.38
N ASP A 42 -4.12 -4.94 -17.05
CA ASP A 42 -3.68 -3.62 -17.51
C ASP A 42 -3.60 -3.53 -19.05
N ASN A 43 -3.27 -4.64 -19.74
CA ASN A 43 -3.34 -4.68 -21.20
C ASN A 43 -4.78 -4.56 -21.72
N ALA A 44 -5.76 -5.17 -21.05
CA ALA A 44 -7.17 -5.03 -21.38
C ALA A 44 -7.69 -3.62 -21.06
N VAL A 45 -7.21 -3.03 -19.95
CA VAL A 45 -7.52 -1.62 -19.59
C VAL A 45 -6.94 -0.65 -20.63
N ASP A 46 -5.75 -0.91 -21.19
CA ASP A 46 -5.20 -0.09 -22.26
C ASP A 46 -6.07 -0.13 -23.54
N GLU A 47 -6.71 -1.26 -23.85
CA GLU A 47 -7.72 -1.35 -24.92
C GLU A 47 -8.97 -0.50 -24.58
N ALA A 48 -9.38 -0.46 -23.31
CA ALA A 48 -10.48 0.38 -22.88
C ALA A 48 -10.12 1.88 -22.93
N LEU A 49 -8.92 2.27 -22.50
CA LEU A 49 -8.41 3.63 -22.61
C LEU A 49 -8.32 4.11 -24.08
N ALA A 50 -8.01 3.18 -24.98
CA ALA A 50 -8.02 3.44 -26.42
C ALA A 50 -9.44 3.45 -27.04
N GLY A 51 -10.48 3.18 -26.24
CA GLY A 51 -11.89 3.22 -26.65
C GLY A 51 -12.38 1.96 -27.37
N TYR A 52 -11.65 0.84 -27.30
CA TYR A 52 -12.00 -0.38 -28.02
C TYR A 52 -12.58 -1.48 -27.10
N ALA A 53 -12.20 -1.53 -25.84
CA ALA A 53 -12.80 -2.48 -24.89
C ALA A 53 -13.81 -1.79 -23.98
N THR A 54 -14.87 -2.53 -23.64
CA THR A 54 -15.94 -2.09 -22.72
C THR A 54 -16.11 -3.03 -21.54
N THR A 55 -15.62 -4.26 -21.66
CA THR A 55 -15.80 -5.31 -20.65
C THR A 55 -14.52 -6.11 -20.48
N ILE A 56 -14.18 -6.38 -19.22
CA ILE A 56 -13.08 -7.26 -18.82
C ILE A 56 -13.64 -8.30 -17.85
N ASP A 57 -13.53 -9.58 -18.22
CA ASP A 57 -13.94 -10.70 -17.37
C ASP A 57 -12.70 -11.42 -16.83
N ILE A 58 -12.58 -11.50 -15.50
CA ILE A 58 -11.48 -12.19 -14.81
C ILE A 58 -12.05 -13.39 -14.05
N THR A 59 -11.46 -14.56 -14.24
CA THR A 59 -11.89 -15.79 -13.55
C THR A 59 -10.71 -16.44 -12.84
N LEU A 60 -10.81 -16.60 -11.52
CA LEU A 60 -9.95 -17.47 -10.73
C LEU A 60 -10.49 -18.89 -10.85
N ARG A 61 -9.79 -19.73 -11.57
CA ARG A 61 -10.26 -21.06 -11.95
C ARG A 61 -10.06 -22.08 -10.82
N ALA A 62 -10.87 -23.14 -10.85
CA ALA A 62 -10.77 -24.25 -9.90
C ALA A 62 -9.42 -24.99 -9.96
N ASP A 63 -8.72 -24.94 -11.10
CA ASP A 63 -7.39 -25.53 -11.33
C ASP A 63 -6.23 -24.56 -10.98
N ASN A 64 -6.52 -23.50 -10.22
CA ASN A 64 -5.60 -22.46 -9.81
C ASN A 64 -5.05 -21.58 -10.94
N GLY A 65 -5.57 -21.72 -12.17
CA GLY A 65 -5.29 -20.82 -13.28
C GLY A 65 -6.06 -19.50 -13.15
N VAL A 66 -5.61 -18.47 -13.86
CA VAL A 66 -6.36 -17.22 -14.03
C VAL A 66 -6.68 -17.01 -15.50
N ARG A 67 -7.94 -16.72 -15.78
CA ARG A 67 -8.43 -16.40 -17.12
C ARG A 67 -8.87 -14.94 -17.17
N VAL A 68 -8.34 -14.18 -18.13
CA VAL A 68 -8.72 -12.79 -18.40
C VAL A 68 -9.24 -12.71 -19.83
N VAL A 69 -10.40 -12.10 -20.02
CA VAL A 69 -11.08 -11.92 -21.31
C VAL A 69 -11.39 -10.43 -21.48
N ASP A 70 -11.02 -9.85 -22.60
CA ASP A 70 -11.45 -8.53 -23.02
C ASP A 70 -12.21 -8.58 -24.36
N ASP A 71 -13.03 -7.57 -24.61
CA ASP A 71 -13.74 -7.34 -25.85
C ASP A 71 -13.07 -6.28 -26.75
N GLY A 72 -11.75 -6.07 -26.59
CA GLY A 72 -10.95 -5.13 -27.36
C GLY A 72 -10.71 -5.57 -28.81
N ARG A 73 -9.71 -4.97 -29.47
CA ARG A 73 -9.37 -5.27 -30.88
C ARG A 73 -8.76 -6.66 -31.09
N GLY A 74 -8.25 -7.28 -30.03
CA GLY A 74 -7.44 -8.50 -30.10
C GLY A 74 -5.98 -8.22 -30.48
N ILE A 75 -5.05 -9.03 -29.98
CA ILE A 75 -3.63 -8.97 -30.35
C ILE A 75 -3.49 -9.25 -31.84
N PRO A 76 -2.69 -8.47 -32.61
CA PRO A 76 -2.48 -8.72 -34.03
C PRO A 76 -2.02 -10.17 -34.31
N THR A 77 -2.69 -10.84 -35.26
CA THR A 77 -2.43 -12.27 -35.58
C THR A 77 -1.52 -12.48 -36.78
N GLY A 78 -1.16 -11.40 -37.47
CA GLY A 78 -0.28 -11.43 -38.63
C GLY A 78 1.17 -11.81 -38.32
N ILE A 79 1.94 -12.12 -39.36
CA ILE A 79 3.37 -12.42 -39.25
C ILE A 79 4.15 -11.12 -39.07
N HIS A 80 4.95 -11.02 -38.01
CA HIS A 80 5.79 -9.86 -37.77
C HIS A 80 6.88 -9.73 -38.85
N PRO A 81 7.04 -8.55 -39.47
CA PRO A 81 7.89 -8.42 -40.66
C PRO A 81 9.37 -8.70 -40.42
N VAL A 82 9.88 -8.45 -39.20
CA VAL A 82 11.27 -8.68 -38.81
C VAL A 82 11.44 -10.06 -38.20
N GLU A 83 10.66 -10.39 -37.16
CA GLU A 83 10.78 -11.62 -36.38
C GLU A 83 10.35 -12.89 -37.12
N LYS A 84 9.59 -12.75 -38.23
CA LYS A 84 9.07 -13.89 -39.03
C LYS A 84 8.22 -14.91 -38.25
N ARG A 85 7.70 -14.51 -37.11
CA ARG A 85 6.76 -15.24 -36.25
C ARG A 85 5.44 -14.48 -36.16
N SER A 86 4.38 -15.09 -35.65
CA SER A 86 3.13 -14.37 -35.39
C SER A 86 3.36 -13.23 -34.40
N ALA A 87 2.64 -12.11 -34.55
CA ALA A 87 2.77 -11.00 -33.62
C ALA A 87 2.33 -11.43 -32.18
N VAL A 88 1.36 -12.35 -32.06
CA VAL A 88 0.98 -12.96 -30.78
C VAL A 88 2.20 -13.62 -30.11
N GLU A 89 2.93 -14.46 -30.86
CA GLU A 89 4.13 -15.11 -30.34
C GLU A 89 5.23 -14.13 -29.97
N VAL A 90 5.44 -13.08 -30.78
CA VAL A 90 6.44 -12.04 -30.51
C VAL A 90 6.13 -11.33 -29.19
N VAL A 91 4.89 -10.88 -28.98
CA VAL A 91 4.44 -10.18 -27.76
C VAL A 91 4.59 -11.05 -26.50
N LEU A 92 4.39 -12.36 -26.62
CA LEU A 92 4.39 -13.26 -25.48
C LEU A 92 5.75 -13.91 -25.19
N THR A 93 6.73 -13.80 -26.11
CA THR A 93 8.03 -14.46 -25.95
C THR A 93 9.23 -13.52 -26.08
N THR A 94 9.02 -12.25 -26.38
CA THR A 94 10.09 -11.28 -26.56
C THR A 94 9.91 -10.09 -25.63
N LEU A 95 10.94 -9.78 -24.84
CA LEU A 95 10.95 -8.59 -23.99
C LEU A 95 11.07 -7.33 -24.88
N HIS A 96 10.44 -6.26 -24.43
CA HIS A 96 10.40 -4.98 -25.16
C HIS A 96 9.77 -5.10 -26.57
N ALA A 97 8.74 -5.94 -26.69
CA ALA A 97 7.94 -6.09 -27.90
C ALA A 97 6.49 -5.70 -27.61
N GLY A 98 5.91 -4.84 -28.44
CA GLY A 98 4.51 -4.43 -28.31
C GLY A 98 4.15 -3.21 -29.14
N GLY A 99 2.86 -3.04 -29.43
CA GLY A 99 2.33 -1.90 -30.20
C GLY A 99 2.28 -0.56 -29.43
N LYS A 100 2.65 -0.56 -28.16
CA LYS A 100 2.59 0.62 -27.28
C LYS A 100 3.81 1.55 -27.42
N PHE A 101 4.82 1.16 -28.17
CA PHE A 101 5.95 2.03 -28.54
C PHE A 101 5.60 3.00 -29.68
N ASP A 102 4.45 2.81 -30.34
CA ASP A 102 3.96 3.70 -31.38
C ASP A 102 2.73 4.47 -30.89
N SER A 103 2.87 5.79 -30.76
CA SER A 103 1.81 6.70 -30.32
C SER A 103 0.57 6.71 -31.26
N GLN A 104 0.68 6.17 -32.47
CA GLN A 104 -0.46 6.05 -33.40
C GLN A 104 -1.43 4.92 -32.97
N SER A 105 -0.94 3.90 -32.26
CA SER A 105 -1.76 2.76 -31.86
C SER A 105 -2.40 2.95 -30.48
N TYR A 106 -1.74 3.67 -29.58
CA TYR A 106 -2.21 3.99 -28.24
C TYR A 106 -1.79 5.42 -27.87
N ALA A 107 -2.75 6.34 -27.83
CA ALA A 107 -2.49 7.73 -27.43
C ALA A 107 -2.15 7.83 -25.93
N VAL A 108 -2.73 6.96 -25.12
CA VAL A 108 -2.49 6.83 -23.66
C VAL A 108 -2.41 5.35 -23.34
N SER A 109 -1.42 4.95 -22.56
CA SER A 109 -1.31 3.56 -22.07
C SER A 109 -0.58 3.52 -20.73
N GLY A 110 -0.97 2.57 -19.87
CA GLY A 110 -0.27 2.24 -18.62
C GLY A 110 0.93 1.32 -18.84
N GLY A 111 0.87 0.47 -19.87
CA GLY A 111 1.91 -0.48 -20.24
C GLY A 111 3.00 0.14 -21.10
N LEU A 112 4.05 0.71 -20.48
CA LEU A 112 5.10 1.48 -21.17
C LEU A 112 6.26 0.65 -21.69
N HIS A 113 6.54 -0.52 -21.12
CA HIS A 113 7.79 -1.24 -21.33
C HIS A 113 7.71 -2.42 -22.30
N GLY A 114 6.49 -2.84 -22.69
CA GLY A 114 6.29 -3.98 -23.60
C GLY A 114 6.87 -5.31 -23.06
N VAL A 115 6.81 -5.51 -21.76
CA VAL A 115 7.38 -6.72 -21.10
C VAL A 115 6.36 -7.57 -20.37
N GLY A 116 5.24 -6.98 -19.93
CA GLY A 116 4.28 -7.59 -18.98
C GLY A 116 3.81 -8.97 -19.39
N SER A 117 3.21 -9.11 -20.57
CA SER A 117 2.69 -10.40 -21.05
C SER A 117 3.79 -11.47 -21.20
N ALA A 118 4.99 -11.06 -21.65
CA ALA A 118 6.14 -11.96 -21.79
C ALA A 118 6.67 -12.39 -20.39
N VAL A 119 6.63 -11.51 -19.41
CA VAL A 119 6.99 -11.81 -18.02
C VAL A 119 5.99 -12.80 -17.42
N VAL A 120 4.68 -12.60 -17.62
CA VAL A 120 3.65 -13.56 -17.14
C VAL A 120 3.87 -14.94 -17.77
N ASN A 121 4.12 -15.00 -19.06
CA ASN A 121 4.42 -16.27 -19.74
C ASN A 121 5.70 -16.92 -19.19
N ALA A 122 6.76 -16.14 -18.95
CA ALA A 122 8.02 -16.64 -18.39
C ALA A 122 7.87 -17.25 -16.99
N LEU A 123 6.95 -16.72 -16.17
CA LEU A 123 6.74 -17.12 -14.78
C LEU A 123 5.55 -18.07 -14.60
N SER A 124 5.03 -18.61 -15.72
CA SER A 124 3.94 -19.58 -15.74
C SER A 124 4.40 -20.95 -16.23
N THR A 125 3.80 -22.01 -15.71
CA THR A 125 4.00 -23.38 -16.23
C THR A 125 3.36 -23.55 -17.59
N ALA A 126 2.20 -22.92 -17.79
CA ALA A 126 1.47 -22.92 -19.05
C ALA A 126 0.71 -21.60 -19.25
N MET A 127 0.50 -21.25 -20.52
CA MET A 127 -0.34 -20.13 -20.92
C MET A 127 -1.11 -20.51 -22.20
N ASP A 128 -2.44 -20.31 -22.16
CA ASP A 128 -3.32 -20.46 -23.32
C ASP A 128 -3.75 -19.07 -23.77
N VAL A 129 -3.64 -18.83 -25.06
CA VAL A 129 -4.04 -17.57 -25.70
C VAL A 129 -5.07 -17.84 -26.80
N GLU A 130 -6.18 -17.15 -26.73
CA GLU A 130 -7.19 -17.10 -27.78
C GLU A 130 -7.42 -15.66 -28.19
N VAL A 131 -7.33 -15.38 -29.45
CA VAL A 131 -7.55 -14.06 -30.04
C VAL A 131 -8.68 -14.13 -31.04
N LYS A 132 -9.66 -13.25 -30.91
CA LYS A 132 -10.75 -13.03 -31.87
C LYS A 132 -10.37 -11.84 -32.72
N GLN A 133 -9.90 -12.07 -33.93
CA GLN A 133 -9.46 -11.02 -34.85
C GLN A 133 -9.56 -11.46 -36.30
N ASN A 134 -9.77 -10.52 -37.20
CA ASN A 134 -9.86 -10.76 -38.65
C ASN A 134 -10.90 -11.83 -39.00
N GLY A 135 -12.03 -11.83 -38.31
CA GLY A 135 -13.16 -12.71 -38.59
C GLY A 135 -12.97 -14.17 -38.12
N HIS A 136 -11.96 -14.46 -37.34
CA HIS A 136 -11.67 -15.82 -36.85
C HIS A 136 -11.13 -15.86 -35.43
N TYR A 137 -11.31 -17.02 -34.80
CA TYR A 137 -10.55 -17.38 -33.60
C TYR A 137 -9.14 -17.78 -33.99
N TRP A 138 -8.18 -17.39 -33.16
CA TRP A 138 -6.77 -17.76 -33.26
C TRP A 138 -6.31 -18.26 -31.91
N ARG A 139 -5.66 -19.45 -31.86
CA ARG A 139 -5.27 -20.08 -30.60
C ARG A 139 -3.82 -20.51 -30.61
N GLN A 140 -3.14 -20.31 -29.48
CA GLN A 140 -1.78 -20.79 -29.26
C GLN A 140 -1.59 -21.12 -27.78
N ARG A 141 -0.87 -22.23 -27.51
CA ARG A 141 -0.50 -22.67 -26.18
C ARG A 141 1.00 -22.54 -25.98
N TYR A 142 1.39 -22.13 -24.79
CA TYR A 142 2.77 -22.05 -24.33
C TYR A 142 2.95 -22.95 -23.13
N GLU A 143 4.09 -23.64 -23.04
CA GLU A 143 4.53 -24.41 -21.87
C GLU A 143 5.96 -23.96 -21.51
N HIS A 144 6.15 -23.55 -20.26
CA HIS A 144 7.40 -22.94 -19.79
C HIS A 144 7.94 -21.88 -20.77
N SER A 145 7.06 -20.95 -21.15
CA SER A 145 7.31 -19.83 -22.08
C SER A 145 7.60 -20.21 -23.55
N LYS A 146 7.56 -21.47 -23.92
CA LYS A 146 7.79 -21.92 -25.29
C LYS A 146 6.49 -22.26 -26.00
N PRO A 147 6.27 -21.83 -27.25
CA PRO A 147 5.07 -22.22 -27.98
C PRO A 147 5.09 -23.73 -28.25
N VAL A 148 3.97 -24.40 -27.94
CA VAL A 148 3.80 -25.85 -28.21
C VAL A 148 3.61 -26.10 -29.70
N ALA A 149 2.93 -25.17 -30.39
CA ALA A 149 2.67 -25.21 -31.81
C ALA A 149 2.55 -23.78 -32.36
N PRO A 150 2.66 -23.57 -33.68
CA PRO A 150 2.38 -22.27 -34.29
C PRO A 150 0.95 -21.81 -34.01
N LEU A 151 0.73 -20.47 -34.09
CA LEU A 151 -0.60 -19.87 -33.96
C LEU A 151 -1.59 -20.52 -34.96
N ALA A 152 -2.62 -21.17 -34.43
CA ALA A 152 -3.61 -21.89 -35.23
C ALA A 152 -4.85 -21.04 -35.49
N LYS A 153 -5.26 -20.96 -36.77
CA LYS A 153 -6.52 -20.35 -37.18
C LYS A 153 -7.67 -21.34 -36.91
N GLY A 154 -8.69 -20.88 -36.21
CA GLY A 154 -9.89 -21.63 -35.87
C GLY A 154 -11.14 -21.20 -36.66
N GLU A 155 -12.30 -21.42 -36.04
CA GLU A 155 -13.62 -21.08 -36.57
C GLU A 155 -13.81 -19.59 -36.78
N GLY A 156 -14.84 -19.23 -37.59
CA GLY A 156 -15.20 -17.83 -37.85
C GLY A 156 -15.91 -17.20 -36.64
N THR A 157 -15.71 -15.89 -36.46
CA THR A 157 -16.44 -15.08 -35.46
C THR A 157 -16.54 -13.63 -35.92
N ASP A 158 -17.64 -12.98 -35.58
CA ASP A 158 -17.83 -11.53 -35.78
C ASP A 158 -17.35 -10.71 -34.57
N GLU A 159 -16.96 -11.37 -33.48
CA GLU A 159 -16.45 -10.73 -32.27
C GLU A 159 -14.96 -10.41 -32.37
N THR A 160 -14.52 -9.46 -31.57
CA THR A 160 -13.09 -9.14 -31.33
C THR A 160 -12.75 -9.30 -29.87
N GLY A 161 -11.48 -9.42 -29.55
CA GLY A 161 -10.99 -9.49 -28.17
C GLY A 161 -9.84 -10.47 -27.96
N THR A 162 -9.32 -10.47 -26.74
CA THR A 162 -8.26 -11.38 -26.32
C THR A 162 -8.69 -12.16 -25.08
N THR A 163 -8.35 -13.45 -25.06
CA THR A 163 -8.45 -14.29 -23.86
C THR A 163 -7.08 -14.83 -23.53
N ILE A 164 -6.61 -14.60 -22.32
CA ILE A 164 -5.38 -15.20 -21.81
C ILE A 164 -5.72 -15.98 -20.55
N THR A 165 -5.32 -17.26 -20.54
CA THR A 165 -5.37 -18.12 -19.35
C THR A 165 -3.97 -18.55 -19.01
N PHE A 166 -3.54 -18.40 -17.76
CA PHE A 166 -2.20 -18.77 -17.33
C PHE A 166 -2.21 -19.47 -15.97
N TRP A 167 -1.19 -20.28 -15.72
CA TRP A 167 -1.00 -21.02 -14.46
C TRP A 167 0.38 -20.66 -13.90
N PRO A 168 0.45 -20.06 -12.70
CA PRO A 168 1.72 -19.65 -12.10
C PRO A 168 2.62 -20.85 -11.82
N ASP A 169 3.93 -20.64 -11.91
CA ASP A 169 4.91 -21.70 -11.71
C ASP A 169 5.28 -21.83 -10.23
N GLU A 170 5.00 -22.96 -9.62
CA GLU A 170 5.28 -23.26 -8.20
C GLU A 170 6.79 -23.28 -7.89
N ASP A 171 7.64 -23.51 -8.89
CA ASP A 171 9.09 -23.46 -8.72
C ASP A 171 9.62 -22.00 -8.63
N VAL A 172 8.80 -21.01 -8.95
CA VAL A 172 9.16 -19.58 -8.93
C VAL A 172 8.59 -18.88 -7.71
N PHE A 173 7.33 -19.17 -7.36
CA PHE A 173 6.59 -18.46 -6.33
C PHE A 173 6.58 -19.21 -5.00
N GLU A 174 6.72 -18.47 -3.90
CA GLU A 174 6.61 -18.99 -2.53
C GLU A 174 5.20 -19.52 -2.23
N THR A 175 4.19 -19.00 -2.91
CA THR A 175 2.80 -19.41 -2.91
C THR A 175 2.19 -19.18 -4.27
N THR A 176 1.26 -20.04 -4.68
CA THR A 176 0.46 -19.88 -5.89
C THR A 176 -1.02 -19.65 -5.59
N THR A 177 -1.36 -19.43 -4.32
CA THR A 177 -2.74 -19.19 -3.88
C THR A 177 -3.14 -17.73 -4.09
N TRP A 178 -4.18 -17.50 -4.88
CA TRP A 178 -4.72 -16.17 -5.15
C TRP A 178 -5.54 -15.64 -3.97
N ASN A 179 -5.30 -14.39 -3.59
CA ASN A 179 -6.12 -13.67 -2.62
C ASN A 179 -7.25 -12.92 -3.35
N TYR A 180 -8.47 -13.43 -3.22
CA TYR A 180 -9.65 -12.86 -3.87
C TYR A 180 -9.89 -11.41 -3.46
N GLU A 181 -9.80 -11.09 -2.17
CA GLU A 181 -10.07 -9.75 -1.65
C GLU A 181 -9.08 -8.72 -2.22
N THR A 182 -7.81 -9.08 -2.31
CA THR A 182 -6.77 -8.21 -2.88
C THR A 182 -7.05 -7.91 -4.35
N LEU A 183 -7.38 -8.93 -5.15
CA LEU A 183 -7.71 -8.78 -6.56
C LEU A 183 -9.01 -8.00 -6.75
N SER A 184 -10.05 -8.32 -5.96
CA SER A 184 -11.36 -7.70 -6.00
C SER A 184 -11.28 -6.18 -5.80
N ARG A 185 -10.52 -5.74 -4.80
CA ARG A 185 -10.31 -4.31 -4.50
C ARG A 185 -9.54 -3.60 -5.62
N ARG A 186 -8.49 -4.22 -6.13
CA ARG A 186 -7.71 -3.64 -7.24
C ARG A 186 -8.58 -3.45 -8.48
N PHE A 187 -9.45 -4.40 -8.82
CA PHE A 187 -10.33 -4.28 -9.96
C PHE A 187 -11.47 -3.28 -9.74
N GLN A 188 -11.95 -3.14 -8.51
CA GLN A 188 -12.87 -2.07 -8.14
C GLN A 188 -12.25 -0.68 -8.36
N GLU A 189 -11.01 -0.48 -7.89
CA GLU A 189 -10.25 0.76 -8.11
C GLU A 189 -10.07 1.03 -9.62
N THR A 190 -9.67 0.02 -10.37
CA THR A 190 -9.52 0.11 -11.83
C THR A 190 -10.82 0.52 -12.53
N ALA A 191 -11.97 0.00 -12.08
CA ALA A 191 -13.27 0.35 -12.63
C ALA A 191 -13.67 1.81 -12.31
N PHE A 192 -13.34 2.32 -11.13
CA PHE A 192 -13.54 3.73 -10.79
C PHE A 192 -12.70 4.67 -11.65
N LEU A 193 -11.45 4.30 -11.95
CA LEU A 193 -10.52 5.09 -12.76
C LEU A 193 -10.87 5.10 -14.26
N ASN A 194 -11.69 4.14 -14.70
CA ASN A 194 -12.09 3.99 -16.10
C ASN A 194 -13.61 4.04 -16.22
N LYS A 195 -14.14 5.27 -16.24
CA LYS A 195 -15.57 5.56 -16.32
C LYS A 195 -16.27 4.74 -17.41
N GLY A 196 -17.31 4.01 -17.03
CA GLY A 196 -18.10 3.18 -17.94
C GLY A 196 -17.48 1.81 -18.27
N LEU A 197 -16.24 1.51 -17.86
CA LEU A 197 -15.66 0.18 -18.01
C LEU A 197 -16.32 -0.80 -17.06
N LYS A 198 -16.71 -1.96 -17.58
CA LYS A 198 -17.26 -3.07 -16.79
C LYS A 198 -16.17 -4.09 -16.49
N ILE A 199 -15.90 -4.34 -15.22
CA ILE A 199 -14.95 -5.37 -14.78
C ILE A 199 -15.71 -6.40 -13.96
N ARG A 200 -15.60 -7.68 -14.33
CA ARG A 200 -16.25 -8.77 -13.66
C ARG A 200 -15.21 -9.75 -13.10
N LEU A 201 -15.25 -10.02 -11.80
CA LEU A 201 -14.38 -10.98 -11.14
C LEU A 201 -15.22 -12.20 -10.68
N THR A 202 -14.86 -13.37 -11.15
CA THR A 202 -15.47 -14.65 -10.77
C THR A 202 -14.44 -15.54 -10.06
N ASP A 203 -14.81 -16.11 -8.93
CA ASP A 203 -14.01 -17.12 -8.22
C ASP A 203 -14.71 -18.48 -8.30
N GLU A 204 -14.09 -19.43 -9.02
CA GLU A 204 -14.59 -20.80 -9.22
C GLU A 204 -13.93 -21.80 -8.26
N ARG A 205 -13.03 -21.37 -7.38
CA ARG A 205 -12.28 -22.27 -6.49
C ARG A 205 -13.21 -22.87 -5.42
N PRO A 206 -13.06 -24.18 -5.13
CA PRO A 206 -13.99 -24.91 -4.22
C PRO A 206 -13.91 -24.43 -2.76
N ASP A 207 -12.76 -23.88 -2.33
CA ASP A 207 -12.52 -23.43 -0.96
C ASP A 207 -13.04 -22.02 -0.68
N HIS A 208 -13.66 -21.37 -1.68
CA HIS A 208 -14.26 -20.06 -1.51
C HIS A 208 -15.48 -20.12 -0.58
N VAL A 209 -15.65 -19.08 0.24
CA VAL A 209 -16.68 -18.95 1.29
C VAL A 209 -18.07 -19.32 0.81
N ASN A 210 -18.52 -20.53 1.04
CA ASN A 210 -19.84 -21.14 0.76
C ASN A 210 -19.88 -22.17 -0.38
N GLY A 211 -18.76 -22.53 -1.02
CA GLY A 211 -18.72 -23.61 -2.02
C GLY A 211 -19.45 -23.33 -3.34
N ALA A 212 -19.90 -22.11 -3.57
CA ALA A 212 -20.50 -21.67 -4.84
C ALA A 212 -19.60 -20.60 -5.49
N PRO A 213 -19.49 -20.57 -6.83
CA PRO A 213 -18.77 -19.50 -7.52
C PRO A 213 -19.33 -18.15 -7.13
N THR A 214 -18.44 -17.22 -6.76
CA THR A 214 -18.82 -15.84 -6.43
C THR A 214 -18.44 -14.96 -7.59
N THR A 215 -19.41 -14.21 -8.14
CA THR A 215 -19.16 -13.23 -9.19
C THR A 215 -19.52 -11.85 -8.68
N VAL A 216 -18.61 -10.90 -8.81
CA VAL A 216 -18.81 -9.47 -8.53
C VAL A 216 -18.56 -8.68 -9.81
N GLU A 217 -19.45 -7.72 -10.09
CA GLU A 217 -19.31 -6.80 -11.22
C GLU A 217 -19.06 -5.39 -10.71
N TYR A 218 -18.05 -4.73 -11.23
CA TYR A 218 -17.70 -3.35 -10.98
C TYR A 218 -17.98 -2.52 -12.24
N HIS A 219 -18.87 -1.53 -12.13
CA HIS A 219 -19.24 -0.66 -13.22
C HIS A 219 -19.68 0.68 -12.64
N TYR A 220 -18.96 1.76 -12.96
CA TYR A 220 -19.17 3.08 -12.39
C TYR A 220 -19.32 4.14 -13.48
N GLU A 221 -20.53 4.61 -13.67
CA GLU A 221 -20.88 5.67 -14.64
C GLU A 221 -20.36 7.05 -14.21
N GLY A 222 -20.20 7.29 -12.90
CA GLY A 222 -19.67 8.53 -12.34
C GLY A 222 -18.15 8.57 -12.20
N GLY A 223 -17.42 7.47 -12.50
CA GLY A 223 -15.96 7.43 -12.46
C GLY A 223 -15.38 7.88 -11.12
N LEU A 224 -14.50 8.91 -11.15
CA LEU A 224 -13.85 9.41 -9.93
C LEU A 224 -14.82 10.01 -8.90
N ALA A 225 -15.95 10.56 -9.33
CA ALA A 225 -16.96 11.04 -8.38
C ALA A 225 -17.58 9.89 -7.56
N ASP A 226 -17.83 8.73 -8.20
CA ASP A 226 -18.28 7.53 -7.50
C ASP A 226 -17.18 6.99 -6.58
N PHE A 227 -15.91 7.11 -6.96
CA PHE A 227 -14.80 6.72 -6.11
C PHE A 227 -14.71 7.58 -4.84
N VAL A 228 -14.78 8.91 -4.96
CA VAL A 228 -14.82 9.81 -3.79
C VAL A 228 -16.02 9.49 -2.90
N LYS A 229 -17.20 9.24 -3.50
CA LYS A 229 -18.41 8.84 -2.77
C LYS A 229 -18.18 7.53 -2.01
N HIS A 230 -17.54 6.55 -2.64
CA HIS A 230 -17.18 5.27 -2.03
C HIS A 230 -16.26 5.45 -0.82
N LEU A 231 -15.18 6.23 -0.96
CA LEU A 231 -14.22 6.53 0.11
C LEU A 231 -14.84 7.32 1.28
N ASN A 232 -15.86 8.14 0.99
CA ASN A 232 -16.57 8.93 2.00
C ASN A 232 -17.80 8.23 2.56
N THR A 233 -18.15 7.01 2.11
CA THR A 233 -19.38 6.30 2.57
C THR A 233 -19.47 6.18 4.08
N LYS A 234 -18.31 6.05 4.77
CA LYS A 234 -18.20 5.90 6.22
C LYS A 234 -17.76 7.18 6.93
N LYS A 235 -17.69 8.30 6.21
CA LYS A 235 -17.27 9.61 6.72
C LYS A 235 -18.43 10.59 6.55
N GLU A 236 -18.67 11.41 7.55
CA GLU A 236 -19.70 12.44 7.46
C GLU A 236 -19.21 13.59 6.56
N ALA A 237 -19.90 13.84 5.45
CA ALA A 237 -19.56 14.89 4.52
C ALA A 237 -19.71 16.28 5.15
N ALA A 238 -18.76 17.18 4.92
CA ALA A 238 -18.82 18.58 5.38
C ALA A 238 -19.71 19.45 4.49
N HIS A 239 -19.92 19.01 3.25
CA HIS A 239 -20.82 19.65 2.26
C HIS A 239 -21.42 18.59 1.33
N ALA A 240 -22.53 18.90 0.68
CA ALA A 240 -23.36 17.90 -0.01
C ALA A 240 -22.76 17.43 -1.33
N SER A 241 -22.24 18.33 -2.18
CA SER A 241 -21.81 17.99 -3.53
C SER A 241 -20.37 17.46 -3.59
N ILE A 242 -20.13 16.51 -4.51
CA ILE A 242 -18.77 16.14 -4.91
C ILE A 242 -18.34 17.11 -6.00
N ILE A 243 -17.19 17.77 -5.81
CA ILE A 243 -16.56 18.63 -6.79
C ILE A 243 -15.87 17.71 -7.79
N SER A 244 -16.28 17.75 -9.05
CA SER A 244 -15.67 16.93 -10.11
C SER A 244 -15.55 17.73 -11.39
N PHE A 245 -14.42 17.61 -12.06
CA PHE A 245 -14.15 18.24 -13.35
C PHE A 245 -13.08 17.48 -14.14
N GLU A 246 -13.10 17.68 -15.44
CA GLU A 246 -12.11 17.16 -16.37
C GLU A 246 -11.63 18.28 -17.31
N GLU A 247 -10.37 18.21 -17.74
CA GLU A 247 -9.75 19.16 -18.67
C GLU A 247 -8.79 18.40 -19.59
N GLU A 248 -8.83 18.73 -20.88
CA GLU A 248 -7.93 18.16 -21.90
C GLU A 248 -7.13 19.26 -22.58
N GLY A 249 -5.89 18.96 -22.94
CA GLY A 249 -5.02 19.85 -23.71
C GLY A 249 -3.75 19.13 -24.15
N ASP A 250 -3.08 19.60 -25.16
CA ASP A 250 -1.78 19.21 -25.74
C ASP A 250 -1.14 17.89 -25.24
N GLY A 251 -1.83 16.75 -25.42
CA GLY A 251 -1.31 15.42 -25.04
C GLY A 251 -1.39 15.09 -23.55
N ILE A 252 -2.12 15.89 -22.78
CA ILE A 252 -2.40 15.65 -21.37
C ILE A 252 -3.89 15.85 -21.07
N ALA A 253 -4.46 14.96 -20.28
CA ALA A 253 -5.80 15.14 -19.71
C ALA A 253 -5.73 14.96 -18.20
N VAL A 254 -6.59 15.66 -17.47
CA VAL A 254 -6.75 15.50 -16.01
C VAL A 254 -8.22 15.35 -15.67
N GLU A 255 -8.52 14.41 -14.81
CA GLU A 255 -9.80 14.26 -14.13
C GLU A 255 -9.57 14.35 -12.63
N ILE A 256 -10.36 15.18 -11.94
CA ILE A 256 -10.26 15.38 -10.50
C ILE A 256 -11.64 15.28 -9.89
N ALA A 257 -11.75 14.54 -8.78
CA ALA A 257 -12.93 14.54 -7.94
C ALA A 257 -12.51 14.73 -6.48
N MET A 258 -13.30 15.53 -5.72
CA MET A 258 -12.98 15.79 -4.32
C MET A 258 -14.22 16.17 -3.51
N GLN A 259 -14.13 15.93 -2.19
CA GLN A 259 -15.12 16.35 -1.22
C GLN A 259 -14.48 16.44 0.17
N TRP A 260 -14.85 17.47 0.95
CA TRP A 260 -14.46 17.52 2.36
C TRP A 260 -15.45 16.77 3.25
N ASN A 261 -14.94 16.12 4.25
CA ASN A 261 -15.69 15.42 5.30
C ASN A 261 -15.26 15.92 6.70
N ASN A 262 -15.95 15.49 7.75
CA ASN A 262 -15.70 15.95 9.11
C ASN A 262 -14.51 15.28 9.80
N SER A 263 -13.76 14.40 9.12
CA SER A 263 -12.54 13.82 9.66
C SER A 263 -11.41 14.86 9.77
N TYR A 264 -10.32 14.49 10.41
CA TYR A 264 -9.17 15.38 10.64
C TYR A 264 -7.96 15.03 9.75
N SER A 265 -8.02 13.95 9.00
CA SER A 265 -6.97 13.50 8.09
C SER A 265 -7.31 13.81 6.64
N GLU A 266 -6.29 14.03 5.81
CA GLU A 266 -6.43 14.09 4.37
C GLU A 266 -6.35 12.68 3.74
N SER A 267 -7.07 12.47 2.65
CA SER A 267 -7.07 11.27 1.83
C SER A 267 -6.93 11.70 0.37
N VAL A 268 -5.69 11.94 -0.06
CA VAL A 268 -5.38 12.37 -1.44
C VAL A 268 -4.72 11.21 -2.17
N TYR A 269 -5.31 10.78 -3.28
CA TYR A 269 -4.82 9.68 -4.11
C TYR A 269 -4.57 10.17 -5.52
N THR A 270 -3.44 9.75 -6.10
CA THR A 270 -3.00 10.24 -7.39
C THR A 270 -2.67 9.10 -8.34
N PHE A 271 -3.03 9.29 -9.60
CA PHE A 271 -2.87 8.30 -10.65
C PHE A 271 -2.33 8.94 -11.92
N ALA A 272 -1.49 8.20 -12.65
CA ALA A 272 -1.03 8.56 -13.97
C ALA A 272 -1.22 7.37 -14.90
N ASN A 273 -1.99 7.53 -15.98
CA ASN A 273 -2.39 6.45 -16.89
C ASN A 273 -2.92 5.22 -16.14
N THR A 274 -3.81 5.42 -15.18
CA THR A 274 -4.41 4.42 -14.27
C THR A 274 -3.46 3.75 -13.26
N ILE A 275 -2.17 4.11 -13.29
CA ILE A 275 -1.18 3.60 -12.34
C ILE A 275 -1.22 4.46 -11.08
N ASN A 276 -1.30 3.83 -9.92
CA ASN A 276 -1.25 4.50 -8.62
C ASN A 276 0.15 5.08 -8.37
N THR A 277 0.23 6.40 -8.24
CA THR A 277 1.46 7.11 -7.89
C THR A 277 1.50 7.36 -6.37
N ALA A 278 1.80 6.30 -5.61
CA ALA A 278 1.73 6.33 -4.15
C ALA A 278 2.64 7.40 -3.51
N GLU A 279 3.75 7.75 -4.16
CA GLU A 279 4.66 8.82 -3.75
C GLU A 279 4.30 10.19 -4.38
N GLY A 280 3.11 10.28 -5.02
CA GLY A 280 2.63 11.51 -5.64
C GLY A 280 3.38 11.88 -6.93
N GLY A 281 3.81 13.13 -7.02
CA GLY A 281 4.54 13.67 -8.15
C GLY A 281 4.05 15.04 -8.57
N THR A 282 4.45 15.46 -9.76
CA THR A 282 4.20 16.82 -10.28
C THR A 282 2.72 17.18 -10.38
N HIS A 283 1.84 16.23 -10.71
CA HIS A 283 0.38 16.43 -10.77
C HIS A 283 -0.21 16.71 -9.38
N GLU A 284 0.24 16.00 -8.35
CA GLU A 284 -0.16 16.26 -6.97
C GLU A 284 0.36 17.62 -6.48
N GLU A 285 1.60 17.96 -6.78
CA GLU A 285 2.17 19.26 -6.44
C GLU A 285 1.35 20.40 -7.07
N GLY A 286 0.95 20.26 -8.33
CA GLY A 286 0.10 21.22 -9.02
C GLY A 286 -1.26 21.39 -8.36
N PHE A 287 -1.90 20.28 -8.00
CA PHE A 287 -3.18 20.26 -7.28
C PHE A 287 -3.07 20.94 -5.91
N ARG A 288 -2.10 20.54 -5.07
CA ARG A 288 -1.90 21.08 -3.71
C ARG A 288 -1.65 22.58 -3.72
N ALA A 289 -0.83 23.06 -4.67
CA ALA A 289 -0.52 24.47 -4.82
C ALA A 289 -1.76 25.29 -5.24
N ALA A 290 -2.49 24.81 -6.25
CA ALA A 290 -3.70 25.48 -6.74
C ALA A 290 -4.78 25.55 -5.65
N LEU A 291 -5.08 24.44 -5.00
CA LEU A 291 -6.11 24.33 -3.98
C LEU A 291 -5.86 25.34 -2.85
N THR A 292 -4.63 25.36 -2.32
CA THR A 292 -4.24 26.28 -1.26
C THR A 292 -4.38 27.75 -1.68
N THR A 293 -3.98 28.07 -2.91
CA THR A 293 -4.07 29.42 -3.47
C THR A 293 -5.51 29.90 -3.62
N ILE A 294 -6.39 29.04 -4.18
CA ILE A 294 -7.79 29.39 -4.43
C ILE A 294 -8.55 29.58 -3.14
N VAL A 295 -8.40 28.64 -2.20
CA VAL A 295 -9.09 28.71 -0.91
C VAL A 295 -8.70 30.00 -0.16
N ASN A 296 -7.41 30.35 -0.12
CA ASN A 296 -6.96 31.60 0.50
C ASN A 296 -7.50 32.85 -0.22
N ARG A 297 -7.47 32.86 -1.55
CA ARG A 297 -8.00 33.98 -2.34
C ARG A 297 -9.49 34.16 -2.07
N TYR A 298 -10.29 33.12 -2.18
CA TYR A 298 -11.74 33.18 -1.92
C TYR A 298 -12.04 33.59 -0.48
N ALA A 299 -11.29 33.07 0.51
CA ALA A 299 -11.46 33.45 1.91
C ALA A 299 -11.17 34.93 2.16
N ARG A 300 -10.24 35.56 1.44
CA ARG A 300 -9.99 37.00 1.52
C ARG A 300 -11.06 37.80 0.78
N GLU A 301 -11.42 37.45 -0.43
CA GLU A 301 -12.46 38.13 -1.21
C GLU A 301 -13.80 38.18 -0.48
N GLN A 302 -14.16 37.05 0.16
CA GLN A 302 -15.37 36.95 0.98
C GLN A 302 -15.22 37.44 2.43
N LYS A 303 -14.05 38.01 2.78
CA LYS A 303 -13.73 38.61 4.11
C LYS A 303 -13.76 37.61 5.28
N PHE A 304 -13.60 36.32 5.04
CA PHE A 304 -13.36 35.33 6.09
C PHE A 304 -11.96 35.52 6.72
N LEU A 305 -10.97 35.94 5.93
CA LEU A 305 -9.65 36.39 6.37
C LEU A 305 -9.52 37.88 6.15
N LYS A 306 -9.13 38.62 7.21
CA LYS A 306 -8.96 40.06 7.17
C LYS A 306 -7.55 40.40 6.67
N GLU A 307 -7.48 41.28 5.68
CA GLU A 307 -6.21 41.75 5.13
C GLU A 307 -5.37 42.46 6.19
N GLY A 308 -4.09 42.14 6.28
CA GLY A 308 -3.16 42.72 7.24
C GLY A 308 -3.35 42.32 8.71
N LYS A 309 -4.33 41.46 9.04
CA LYS A 309 -4.59 40.96 10.40
C LYS A 309 -4.50 39.45 10.54
N ASP A 310 -4.96 38.72 9.54
CA ASP A 310 -5.01 37.24 9.56
C ASP A 310 -3.96 36.71 8.59
N ASP A 311 -3.23 35.68 9.01
CA ASP A 311 -2.33 34.92 8.15
C ASP A 311 -3.11 34.07 7.14
N ASN A 312 -2.46 33.69 6.06
CA ASN A 312 -3.02 32.73 5.12
C ASN A 312 -3.17 31.34 5.79
N LEU A 313 -4.18 30.61 5.35
CA LEU A 313 -4.33 29.18 5.66
C LEU A 313 -3.15 28.41 5.05
N SER A 314 -2.56 27.49 5.81
CA SER A 314 -1.56 26.57 5.29
C SER A 314 -2.22 25.49 4.40
N GLY A 315 -1.40 24.77 3.62
CA GLY A 315 -1.90 23.64 2.85
C GLY A 315 -2.58 22.57 3.72
N GLU A 316 -2.01 22.28 4.90
CA GLU A 316 -2.63 21.35 5.88
C GLU A 316 -4.01 21.82 6.34
N ASP A 317 -4.17 23.12 6.65
CA ASP A 317 -5.44 23.68 7.09
C ASP A 317 -6.53 23.50 6.03
N VAL A 318 -6.16 23.68 4.77
CA VAL A 318 -7.08 23.56 3.61
C VAL A 318 -7.45 22.12 3.34
N ARG A 319 -6.52 21.17 3.53
CA ARG A 319 -6.71 19.77 3.21
C ARG A 319 -7.21 18.92 4.38
N GLU A 320 -7.39 19.49 5.58
CA GLU A 320 -7.99 18.75 6.69
C GLU A 320 -9.39 18.23 6.33
N GLY A 321 -9.56 16.91 6.37
CA GLY A 321 -10.80 16.21 5.99
C GLY A 321 -11.06 16.14 4.50
N LEU A 322 -10.10 16.49 3.65
CA LEU A 322 -10.24 16.38 2.20
C LEU A 322 -10.08 14.92 1.75
N THR A 323 -11.02 14.42 0.99
CA THR A 323 -10.88 13.25 0.12
C THR A 323 -10.79 13.74 -1.32
N ALA A 324 -9.69 13.44 -2.01
CA ALA A 324 -9.47 13.87 -3.40
C ALA A 324 -8.78 12.77 -4.20
N ILE A 325 -9.19 12.65 -5.46
CA ILE A 325 -8.57 11.77 -6.45
C ILE A 325 -8.16 12.61 -7.65
N ILE A 326 -6.91 12.50 -8.02
CA ILE A 326 -6.32 13.19 -9.15
C ILE A 326 -5.82 12.13 -10.15
N SER A 327 -6.41 12.05 -11.32
CA SER A 327 -6.02 11.15 -12.39
C SER A 327 -5.56 11.95 -13.58
N VAL A 328 -4.31 11.75 -14.01
CA VAL A 328 -3.78 12.35 -15.25
C VAL A 328 -3.57 11.26 -16.30
N LYS A 329 -3.82 11.61 -17.55
CA LYS A 329 -3.53 10.79 -18.73
C LYS A 329 -2.51 11.52 -19.57
N LEU A 330 -1.40 10.88 -19.86
CA LEU A 330 -0.26 11.43 -20.58
C LEU A 330 0.13 10.49 -21.72
N SER A 331 0.48 11.05 -22.86
CA SER A 331 1.00 10.27 -24.00
C SER A 331 2.40 9.72 -23.73
N ASP A 332 3.21 10.43 -22.95
CA ASP A 332 4.59 10.04 -22.58
C ASP A 332 4.82 10.27 -21.07
N PRO A 333 4.30 9.39 -20.18
CA PRO A 333 4.51 9.56 -18.75
C PRO A 333 5.93 9.19 -18.33
N GLN A 334 6.56 10.09 -17.57
CA GLN A 334 7.89 9.92 -17.01
C GLN A 334 7.79 9.63 -15.51
N PHE A 335 8.18 8.44 -15.09
CA PHE A 335 8.16 8.03 -13.70
C PHE A 335 9.56 8.03 -13.09
N GLU A 336 9.66 8.39 -11.82
CA GLU A 336 10.87 8.17 -11.03
C GLU A 336 10.94 6.68 -10.64
N GLY A 337 11.81 5.92 -11.31
CA GLY A 337 12.06 4.51 -11.03
C GLY A 337 11.11 3.51 -11.71
N GLN A 338 11.48 2.23 -11.64
CA GLN A 338 10.79 1.11 -12.28
C GLN A 338 9.41 0.81 -11.66
N THR A 339 9.23 1.12 -10.39
CA THR A 339 7.98 0.87 -9.64
C THR A 339 6.86 1.86 -9.98
N LYS A 340 7.16 2.90 -10.77
CA LYS A 340 6.20 3.92 -11.24
C LYS A 340 5.44 4.65 -10.12
N THR A 341 6.02 4.74 -8.93
CA THR A 341 5.37 5.28 -7.74
C THR A 341 5.27 6.79 -7.72
N LYS A 342 6.05 7.50 -8.55
CA LYS A 342 6.08 8.96 -8.58
C LYS A 342 6.17 9.49 -10.02
N LEU A 343 5.30 10.44 -10.35
CA LEU A 343 5.28 11.10 -11.68
C LEU A 343 6.24 12.28 -11.73
N GLY A 344 7.10 12.35 -12.76
CA GLY A 344 8.13 13.37 -12.95
C GLY A 344 7.82 14.44 -13.99
N ASN A 345 6.80 14.27 -14.83
CA ASN A 345 6.45 15.20 -15.92
C ASN A 345 6.20 16.63 -15.43
N THR A 346 7.07 17.58 -15.74
CA THR A 346 6.96 18.97 -15.27
C THR A 346 5.75 19.70 -15.83
N GLU A 347 5.34 19.37 -17.06
CA GLU A 347 4.13 19.90 -17.73
C GLU A 347 2.85 19.54 -16.98
N ALA A 348 2.78 18.36 -16.35
CA ALA A 348 1.63 17.92 -15.58
C ALA A 348 1.34 18.87 -14.40
N LYS A 349 2.38 19.40 -13.74
CA LYS A 349 2.22 20.35 -12.64
C LYS A 349 1.49 21.63 -13.07
N SER A 350 1.96 22.25 -14.14
CA SER A 350 1.38 23.50 -14.63
C SER A 350 -0.01 23.30 -15.21
N PHE A 351 -0.25 22.18 -15.89
CA PHE A 351 -1.55 21.85 -16.46
C PHE A 351 -2.60 21.61 -15.37
N VAL A 352 -2.31 20.76 -14.40
CA VAL A 352 -3.19 20.48 -13.25
C VAL A 352 -3.45 21.74 -12.44
N GLN A 353 -2.40 22.56 -12.20
CA GLN A 353 -2.56 23.82 -11.46
C GLN A 353 -3.50 24.77 -12.19
N LYS A 354 -3.40 24.89 -13.53
CA LYS A 354 -4.29 25.74 -14.33
C LYS A 354 -5.72 25.22 -14.27
N ALA A 355 -5.94 23.92 -14.57
CA ALA A 355 -7.26 23.31 -14.54
C ALA A 355 -7.95 23.50 -13.18
N CYS A 356 -7.24 23.23 -12.08
CA CYS A 356 -7.75 23.49 -10.74
C CYS A 356 -8.11 24.96 -10.50
N ASN A 357 -7.26 25.89 -10.93
CA ASN A 357 -7.52 27.31 -10.76
C ASN A 357 -8.79 27.76 -11.45
N ASP A 358 -9.04 27.29 -12.67
CA ASP A 358 -10.17 27.71 -13.48
C ASP A 358 -11.47 27.05 -12.95
N HIS A 359 -11.50 25.73 -12.80
CA HIS A 359 -12.69 25.01 -12.37
C HIS A 359 -13.09 25.26 -10.91
N LEU A 360 -12.12 25.32 -9.98
CA LEU A 360 -12.43 25.53 -8.57
C LEU A 360 -12.91 26.96 -8.30
N ARG A 361 -12.33 27.96 -8.99
CA ARG A 361 -12.81 29.34 -8.86
C ARG A 361 -14.29 29.42 -9.25
N ASP A 362 -14.66 28.88 -10.42
CA ASP A 362 -16.00 28.87 -10.90
C ASP A 362 -16.96 28.10 -9.96
N TRP A 363 -16.50 26.96 -9.42
CA TRP A 363 -17.29 26.19 -8.48
C TRP A 363 -17.54 26.94 -7.16
N PHE A 364 -16.52 27.59 -6.59
CA PHE A 364 -16.65 28.37 -5.35
C PHE A 364 -17.61 29.55 -5.53
N GLU A 365 -17.57 30.22 -6.68
CA GLU A 365 -18.48 31.31 -7.01
C GLU A 365 -19.94 30.85 -7.17
N ARG A 366 -20.16 29.68 -7.76
CA ARG A 366 -21.50 29.11 -7.97
C ARG A 366 -22.10 28.48 -6.72
N ASN A 367 -21.28 28.02 -5.79
CA ASN A 367 -21.71 27.29 -4.59
C ASN A 367 -21.29 27.99 -3.29
N PRO A 368 -21.69 29.25 -3.03
CA PRO A 368 -21.19 30.03 -1.92
C PRO A 368 -21.52 29.45 -0.54
N GLY A 369 -22.61 28.69 -0.41
CA GLY A 369 -22.99 28.00 0.82
C GLY A 369 -21.98 26.91 1.19
N GLU A 370 -21.71 25.98 0.26
CA GLU A 370 -20.76 24.89 0.46
C GLU A 370 -19.31 25.41 0.56
N ALA A 371 -18.97 26.42 -0.24
CA ALA A 371 -17.69 27.12 -0.15
C ALA A 371 -17.43 27.68 1.26
N LYS A 372 -18.46 28.27 1.88
CA LYS A 372 -18.40 28.76 3.27
C LYS A 372 -18.13 27.63 4.26
N ASP A 373 -18.73 26.46 4.08
CA ASP A 373 -18.52 25.31 4.96
C ASP A 373 -17.07 24.81 4.87
N ILE A 374 -16.50 24.73 3.66
CA ILE A 374 -15.09 24.38 3.41
C ILE A 374 -14.16 25.41 4.09
N ILE A 375 -14.42 26.71 3.90
CA ILE A 375 -13.59 27.77 4.52
C ILE A 375 -13.68 27.70 6.05
N ASN A 376 -14.87 27.51 6.61
CA ASN A 376 -15.04 27.43 8.06
C ASN A 376 -14.27 26.23 8.65
N LYS A 377 -14.29 25.08 7.95
CA LYS A 377 -13.50 23.91 8.34
C LYS A 377 -12.01 24.21 8.32
N SER A 378 -11.51 24.81 7.25
CA SER A 378 -10.10 25.20 7.12
C SER A 378 -9.67 26.23 8.20
N LEU A 379 -10.52 27.19 8.54
CA LEU A 379 -10.29 28.14 9.64
C LEU A 379 -10.24 27.46 11.01
N GLN A 380 -11.08 26.44 11.24
CA GLN A 380 -11.04 25.66 12.48
C GLN A 380 -9.76 24.84 12.57
N ALA A 381 -9.32 24.23 11.46
CA ALA A 381 -8.03 23.51 11.36
C ALA A 381 -6.85 24.43 11.69
N SER A 382 -6.81 25.62 11.07
CA SER A 382 -5.76 26.63 11.33
C SER A 382 -5.67 27.04 12.79
N ARG A 383 -6.81 27.32 13.42
CA ARG A 383 -6.86 27.67 14.85
C ARG A 383 -6.33 26.51 15.72
N ALA A 384 -6.72 25.28 15.40
CA ALA A 384 -6.24 24.11 16.12
C ALA A 384 -4.73 23.91 15.97
N ARG A 385 -4.20 24.04 14.75
CA ARG A 385 -2.77 23.93 14.45
C ARG A 385 -1.96 24.99 15.20
N ILE A 386 -2.38 26.25 15.17
CA ILE A 386 -1.71 27.34 15.89
C ILE A 386 -1.69 27.07 17.40
N ALA A 387 -2.82 26.64 17.97
CA ALA A 387 -2.90 26.30 19.40
C ALA A 387 -1.99 25.11 19.76
N ALA A 388 -1.92 24.11 18.89
CA ALA A 388 -1.05 22.95 19.05
C ALA A 388 0.44 23.33 19.01
N ARG A 389 0.84 24.20 18.04
CA ARG A 389 2.21 24.71 17.94
C ARG A 389 2.63 25.47 19.19
N GLN A 390 1.78 26.38 19.68
CA GLN A 390 2.03 27.12 20.92
C GLN A 390 2.20 26.19 22.14
N ALA A 391 1.36 25.17 22.27
CA ALA A 391 1.46 24.19 23.35
C ALA A 391 2.77 23.39 23.27
N ARG A 392 3.18 22.97 22.08
CA ARG A 392 4.44 22.25 21.83
C ARG A 392 5.66 23.12 22.19
N ASP A 393 5.68 24.36 21.75
CA ASP A 393 6.80 25.27 22.00
C ASP A 393 6.97 25.55 23.51
N LEU A 394 5.87 25.67 24.25
CA LEU A 394 5.90 25.80 25.69
C LEU A 394 6.47 24.53 26.36
N THR A 395 6.06 23.35 25.91
CA THR A 395 6.55 22.07 26.44
C THR A 395 8.02 21.85 26.11
N ARG A 396 8.45 22.21 24.89
CA ARG A 396 9.86 22.11 24.46
C ARG A 396 10.78 23.01 25.27
N ARG A 397 10.35 24.26 25.57
CA ARG A 397 11.07 25.17 26.47
C ARG A 397 11.20 24.57 27.86
N LYS A 398 10.16 23.93 28.38
CA LYS A 398 10.16 23.28 29.68
C LYS A 398 11.11 22.09 29.73
N SER A 399 11.09 21.23 28.69
CA SER A 399 11.97 20.06 28.56
C SER A 399 13.46 20.46 28.42
N LEU A 400 13.77 21.52 27.66
CA LEU A 400 15.14 22.06 27.55
C LEU A 400 15.67 22.57 28.90
N LEU A 401 14.79 23.12 29.74
CA LEU A 401 15.16 23.60 31.10
C LEU A 401 15.36 22.46 32.09
N GLU A 402 14.62 21.32 31.91
CA GLU A 402 14.65 20.17 32.83
C GLU A 402 15.69 19.11 32.48
N SER A 403 15.99 18.85 31.18
CA SER A 403 16.82 17.71 30.73
C SER A 403 18.09 18.06 29.97
N GLY A 404 18.27 19.29 29.55
CA GLY A 404 19.48 19.74 28.83
C GLY A 404 19.71 19.16 27.41
N SER A 405 19.04 18.03 27.06
CA SER A 405 19.21 17.32 25.79
C SER A 405 18.06 17.51 24.79
N GLY A 406 16.93 18.03 25.25
CA GLY A 406 15.72 18.18 24.42
C GLY A 406 15.02 16.87 24.06
N LEU A 407 15.52 15.72 24.54
CA LEU A 407 14.94 14.40 24.33
C LEU A 407 13.96 14.02 25.45
N PRO A 408 12.98 13.10 25.19
CA PRO A 408 12.07 12.65 26.23
C PRO A 408 12.81 11.98 27.38
N GLY A 409 12.55 12.38 28.62
CA GLY A 409 13.24 11.82 29.79
C GLY A 409 13.08 10.31 29.99
N LYS A 410 12.06 9.71 29.36
CA LYS A 410 11.84 8.26 29.38
C LYS A 410 12.58 7.50 28.26
N LEU A 411 13.13 8.18 27.26
CA LEU A 411 13.91 7.57 26.18
C LEU A 411 15.26 7.10 26.74
N ALA A 412 15.54 5.81 26.62
CA ALA A 412 16.88 5.28 26.78
C ALA A 412 17.56 5.24 25.41
N ASP A 413 18.25 6.31 25.04
CA ASP A 413 18.87 6.46 23.73
C ASP A 413 20.06 5.53 23.51
N CYS A 414 20.47 5.33 22.25
CA CYS A 414 21.66 4.59 21.88
C CYS A 414 22.88 5.51 21.77
N GLN A 415 24.07 4.90 21.70
CA GLN A 415 25.35 5.64 21.68
C GLN A 415 25.74 6.09 20.28
N TRP A 416 25.34 5.35 19.25
CA TRP A 416 25.66 5.67 17.86
C TRP A 416 24.75 6.78 17.33
N ASN A 417 25.31 7.58 16.43
CA ASN A 417 24.62 8.71 15.77
C ASN A 417 24.38 8.45 14.29
N ASP A 418 24.71 7.25 13.77
CA ASP A 418 24.46 6.84 12.41
C ASP A 418 23.07 6.22 12.32
N PRO A 419 22.06 6.91 11.73
CA PRO A 419 20.68 6.43 11.72
C PRO A 419 20.50 5.05 11.05
N GLU A 420 21.33 4.73 10.03
CA GLU A 420 21.25 3.47 9.30
C GLU A 420 21.56 2.26 10.19
N LYS A 421 22.35 2.48 11.22
CA LYS A 421 22.78 1.44 12.18
C LYS A 421 21.96 1.45 13.47
N CYS A 422 21.12 2.47 13.67
CA CYS A 422 20.36 2.67 14.90
C CYS A 422 18.94 2.14 14.79
N GLU A 423 18.44 1.59 15.91
CA GLU A 423 17.11 1.00 16.03
C GLU A 423 16.38 1.61 17.24
N LEU A 424 15.10 1.94 17.06
CA LEU A 424 14.23 2.38 18.16
C LEU A 424 13.18 1.31 18.43
N PHE A 425 13.16 0.77 19.64
CA PHE A 425 12.08 -0.08 20.13
C PHE A 425 11.06 0.77 20.88
N ILE A 426 9.84 0.79 20.41
CA ILE A 426 8.69 1.37 21.09
C ILE A 426 8.05 0.23 21.89
N VAL A 427 8.16 0.28 23.21
CA VAL A 427 7.85 -0.85 24.10
C VAL A 427 6.62 -0.56 24.94
N GLU A 428 5.70 -1.50 25.00
CA GLU A 428 4.52 -1.41 25.85
C GLU A 428 4.87 -1.53 27.33
N GLY A 429 4.53 -0.51 28.10
CA GLY A 429 4.64 -0.49 29.55
C GLY A 429 6.06 -0.28 30.11
N ASP A 430 6.10 0.16 31.36
CA ASP A 430 7.37 0.42 32.05
C ASP A 430 8.09 -0.88 32.46
N SER A 431 7.37 -1.98 32.71
CA SER A 431 7.95 -3.28 33.10
C SER A 431 8.73 -3.91 31.96
N ALA A 432 8.09 -4.09 30.79
CA ALA A 432 8.77 -4.60 29.60
C ALA A 432 9.85 -3.62 29.11
N GLY A 433 9.60 -2.31 29.23
CA GLY A 433 10.60 -1.28 28.98
C GLY A 433 11.85 -1.41 29.86
N GLY A 434 11.69 -1.80 31.13
CA GLY A 434 12.79 -2.09 32.06
C GLY A 434 13.62 -3.30 31.62
N SER A 435 12.96 -4.41 31.28
CA SER A 435 13.61 -5.62 30.75
C SER A 435 14.33 -5.34 29.43
N ALA A 436 13.70 -4.58 28.52
CA ALA A 436 14.29 -4.19 27.25
C ALA A 436 15.54 -3.31 27.43
N LYS A 437 15.49 -2.32 28.35
CA LYS A 437 16.66 -1.49 28.70
C LYS A 437 17.83 -2.32 29.24
N GLY A 438 17.53 -3.35 30.04
CA GLY A 438 18.54 -4.27 30.59
C GLY A 438 19.10 -5.25 29.56
N GLY A 439 18.31 -5.64 28.56
CA GLY A 439 18.69 -6.65 27.56
C GLY A 439 19.30 -6.08 26.28
N ARG A 440 19.07 -4.81 25.96
CA ARG A 440 19.48 -4.19 24.70
C ARG A 440 21.00 -4.09 24.50
N ASP A 441 21.43 -4.02 23.26
CA ASP A 441 22.76 -3.48 22.93
C ASP A 441 22.68 -1.94 22.89
N SER A 442 23.17 -1.30 23.94
CA SER A 442 23.09 0.16 24.08
C SER A 442 23.89 0.95 23.05
N ARG A 443 24.73 0.30 22.25
CA ARG A 443 25.50 0.96 21.19
C ARG A 443 24.57 1.47 20.09
N PHE A 444 23.59 0.66 19.66
CA PHE A 444 22.74 0.96 18.53
C PHE A 444 21.22 0.82 18.76
N GLN A 445 20.79 0.28 19.91
CA GLN A 445 19.38 0.12 20.23
C GLN A 445 18.92 1.14 21.27
N ALA A 446 17.89 1.92 20.91
CA ALA A 446 17.18 2.83 21.79
C ALA A 446 15.85 2.22 22.25
N ILE A 447 15.41 2.54 23.48
CA ILE A 447 14.15 2.06 24.04
C ILE A 447 13.29 3.25 24.45
N LEU A 448 12.07 3.31 23.93
CA LEU A 448 11.04 4.26 24.30
C LEU A 448 9.84 3.51 24.90
N PRO A 449 9.69 3.45 26.22
CA PRO A 449 8.49 2.90 26.84
C PRO A 449 7.30 3.83 26.60
N ILE A 450 6.15 3.25 26.26
CA ILE A 450 4.86 3.96 26.18
C ILE A 450 3.93 3.43 27.26
N ARG A 451 3.19 4.33 27.92
CA ARG A 451 2.29 3.97 29.02
C ARG A 451 0.87 3.76 28.52
N GLY A 452 0.50 2.49 28.37
CA GLY A 452 -0.85 2.09 27.96
C GLY A 452 -1.22 2.51 26.54
N LYS A 453 -2.51 2.56 26.30
CA LYS A 453 -3.07 2.92 24.98
C LYS A 453 -2.86 4.40 24.70
N ILE A 454 -2.19 4.74 23.61
CA ILE A 454 -2.06 6.13 23.15
C ILE A 454 -3.41 6.67 22.66
N LEU A 455 -3.49 7.98 22.50
CA LEU A 455 -4.68 8.62 21.93
C LEU A 455 -4.97 8.06 20.52
N ASN A 456 -6.23 7.68 20.29
CA ASN A 456 -6.69 7.32 18.95
C ASN A 456 -6.75 8.58 18.07
N VAL A 457 -5.80 8.70 17.15
CA VAL A 457 -5.66 9.90 16.30
C VAL A 457 -6.72 9.97 15.21
N GLU A 458 -7.38 8.86 14.87
CA GLU A 458 -8.49 8.86 13.93
C GLU A 458 -9.70 9.66 14.45
N LYS A 459 -9.89 9.69 15.77
CA LYS A 459 -10.99 10.40 16.46
C LYS A 459 -10.58 11.73 17.07
N ALA A 460 -9.35 12.19 16.88
CA ALA A 460 -8.82 13.34 17.59
C ALA A 460 -8.27 14.40 16.66
N ARG A 461 -8.63 15.65 16.91
CA ARG A 461 -8.05 16.80 16.22
C ARG A 461 -6.56 16.91 16.57
N ILE A 462 -5.79 17.46 15.64
CA ILE A 462 -4.34 17.61 15.74
C ILE A 462 -3.88 18.31 17.03
N ASP A 463 -4.64 19.31 17.52
CA ASP A 463 -4.31 20.00 18.76
C ASP A 463 -4.37 19.11 20.01
N LYS A 464 -5.26 18.11 20.03
CA LYS A 464 -5.32 17.10 21.09
C LYS A 464 -4.22 16.05 20.92
N VAL A 465 -3.95 15.64 19.68
CA VAL A 465 -2.89 14.69 19.34
C VAL A 465 -1.54 15.21 19.81
N LEU A 466 -1.20 16.45 19.44
CA LEU A 466 0.08 17.08 19.79
C LEU A 466 0.19 17.52 21.27
N LYS A 467 -0.91 17.51 22.04
CA LYS A 467 -0.89 17.70 23.50
C LYS A 467 -0.69 16.38 24.26
N ASN A 468 -0.83 15.24 23.61
CA ASN A 468 -0.64 13.94 24.23
C ASN A 468 0.84 13.68 24.50
N ASN A 469 1.22 13.42 25.74
CA ASN A 469 2.62 13.26 26.15
C ASN A 469 3.32 12.07 25.48
N GLU A 470 2.60 10.97 25.24
CA GLU A 470 3.16 9.77 24.59
C GLU A 470 3.46 10.06 23.12
N VAL A 471 2.53 10.75 22.42
CA VAL A 471 2.71 11.16 21.03
C VAL A 471 3.86 12.17 20.92
N GLN A 472 3.95 13.17 21.80
CA GLN A 472 5.06 14.11 21.84
C GLN A 472 6.41 13.42 22.03
N ALA A 473 6.46 12.45 22.96
CA ALA A 473 7.68 11.69 23.20
C ALA A 473 8.13 10.92 21.96
N LEU A 474 7.17 10.33 21.22
CA LEU A 474 7.44 9.58 20.00
C LEU A 474 7.94 10.51 18.88
N ILE A 475 7.25 11.63 18.61
CA ILE A 475 7.67 12.63 17.61
C ILE A 475 9.08 13.16 17.92
N THR A 476 9.35 13.47 19.18
CA THR A 476 10.65 13.98 19.62
C THR A 476 11.75 12.94 19.51
N ALA A 477 11.47 11.67 19.84
CA ALA A 477 12.43 10.58 19.71
C ALA A 477 12.81 10.31 18.25
N LEU A 478 11.85 10.30 17.34
CA LEU A 478 12.08 10.08 15.91
C LEU A 478 12.82 11.26 15.25
N GLY A 479 12.49 12.49 15.65
CA GLY A 479 13.14 13.70 15.15
C GLY A 479 12.62 14.23 13.81
N THR A 480 11.74 13.50 13.11
CA THR A 480 11.28 13.81 11.76
C THR A 480 10.25 14.94 11.67
N GLY A 481 9.58 15.28 12.78
CA GLY A 481 8.35 16.10 12.72
C GLY A 481 7.15 15.29 12.28
N VAL A 482 6.07 15.98 11.90
CA VAL A 482 4.78 15.39 11.45
C VAL A 482 4.18 16.22 10.32
N HIS A 483 3.34 15.63 9.46
CA HIS A 483 2.68 16.29 8.33
C HIS A 483 3.64 17.07 7.43
N ASP A 484 3.30 18.32 7.05
CA ASP A 484 4.14 19.18 6.19
C ASP A 484 5.51 19.53 6.81
N GLU A 485 5.67 19.41 8.13
CA GLU A 485 6.98 19.55 8.80
C GLU A 485 7.79 18.24 8.80
N PHE A 486 7.23 17.14 8.27
CA PHE A 486 7.91 15.85 8.24
C PHE A 486 9.11 15.88 7.29
N ASP A 487 10.26 15.48 7.81
CA ASP A 487 11.51 15.41 7.06
C ASP A 487 12.21 14.07 7.38
N ILE A 488 12.16 13.14 6.44
CA ILE A 488 12.75 11.81 6.62
C ILE A 488 14.28 11.87 6.80
N ALA A 489 14.95 12.89 6.24
CA ALA A 489 16.39 13.05 6.41
C ALA A 489 16.81 13.34 7.87
N LYS A 490 15.86 13.72 8.72
CA LYS A 490 16.06 13.93 10.16
C LYS A 490 15.77 12.69 11.01
N LEU A 491 15.38 11.58 10.37
CA LEU A 491 15.10 10.33 11.09
C LEU A 491 16.35 9.86 11.83
N ARG A 492 16.19 9.61 13.13
CA ARG A 492 17.31 9.20 14.00
C ARG A 492 17.55 7.69 14.03
N TYR A 493 16.60 6.89 13.56
CA TYR A 493 16.66 5.42 13.61
C TYR A 493 16.03 4.83 12.34
N HIS A 494 16.80 4.14 11.52
CA HIS A 494 16.27 3.52 10.29
C HIS A 494 15.47 2.23 10.54
N LYS A 495 15.39 1.77 11.80
CA LYS A 495 14.42 0.75 12.20
C LYS A 495 13.62 1.22 13.40
N VAL A 496 12.34 1.40 13.20
CA VAL A 496 11.34 1.72 14.23
C VAL A 496 10.54 0.45 14.48
N ILE A 497 10.76 -0.18 15.63
CA ILE A 497 10.24 -1.51 15.96
C ILE A 497 9.17 -1.37 17.03
N LEU A 498 7.93 -1.74 16.68
CA LEU A 498 6.82 -1.78 17.62
C LEU A 498 6.88 -3.11 18.39
N MET A 499 7.02 -3.03 19.70
CA MET A 499 7.17 -4.18 20.57
C MET A 499 6.11 -4.13 21.67
N ALA A 500 4.97 -4.75 21.39
CA ALA A 500 3.83 -4.89 22.29
C ALA A 500 3.60 -6.36 22.66
N ASP A 501 2.83 -6.58 23.70
CA ASP A 501 2.45 -7.89 24.18
C ASP A 501 1.68 -8.68 23.10
N ALA A 502 1.73 -10.00 23.15
CA ALA A 502 1.05 -10.85 22.17
C ALA A 502 -0.48 -10.99 22.41
N ASP A 503 -1.01 -10.27 23.39
CA ASP A 503 -2.43 -10.28 23.75
C ASP A 503 -3.27 -9.27 22.95
N VAL A 504 -4.56 -9.21 23.22
CA VAL A 504 -5.52 -8.31 22.53
C VAL A 504 -5.23 -6.83 22.81
N ASP A 505 -4.71 -6.49 23.98
CA ASP A 505 -4.36 -5.12 24.33
C ASP A 505 -3.11 -4.65 23.59
N GLY A 506 -2.08 -5.50 23.49
CA GLY A 506 -0.88 -5.22 22.72
C GLY A 506 -1.17 -5.09 21.23
N GLN A 507 -2.06 -5.92 20.66
CA GLN A 507 -2.51 -5.78 19.27
C GLN A 507 -3.24 -4.44 19.07
N HIS A 508 -4.05 -4.01 20.02
CA HIS A 508 -4.70 -2.70 19.97
C HIS A 508 -3.68 -1.55 20.04
N ILE A 509 -2.65 -1.66 20.88
CA ILE A 509 -1.57 -0.67 20.97
C ILE A 509 -0.80 -0.59 19.64
N ASN A 510 -0.46 -1.72 19.04
CA ASN A 510 0.15 -1.76 17.70
C ASN A 510 -0.74 -1.05 16.65
N THR A 511 -2.04 -1.31 16.67
CA THR A 511 -2.98 -0.66 15.76
C THR A 511 -3.04 0.86 15.97
N LEU A 512 -3.06 1.33 17.22
CA LEU A 512 -3.02 2.76 17.53
C LEU A 512 -1.73 3.44 17.05
N LEU A 513 -0.59 2.77 17.25
CA LEU A 513 0.72 3.25 16.78
C LEU A 513 0.78 3.28 15.26
N LEU A 514 0.33 2.23 14.58
CA LEU A 514 0.26 2.19 13.13
C LEU A 514 -0.67 3.26 12.57
N THR A 515 -1.82 3.51 13.22
CA THR A 515 -2.73 4.62 12.85
C THR A 515 -2.01 5.97 12.95
N LEU A 516 -1.28 6.21 14.04
CA LEU A 516 -0.49 7.43 14.21
C LEU A 516 0.57 7.58 13.12
N LEU A 517 1.35 6.53 12.86
CA LEU A 517 2.40 6.56 11.84
C LEU A 517 1.81 6.74 10.43
N PHE A 518 0.73 6.06 10.10
CA PHE A 518 0.05 6.18 8.81
C PHE A 518 -0.52 7.58 8.59
N ARG A 519 -1.18 8.17 9.61
CA ARG A 519 -1.84 9.48 9.48
C ARG A 519 -0.87 10.66 9.52
N PHE A 520 0.20 10.58 10.29
CA PHE A 520 1.07 11.73 10.59
C PHE A 520 2.51 11.59 10.09
N MET A 521 2.97 10.38 9.78
CA MET A 521 4.36 10.07 9.42
C MET A 521 4.42 8.98 8.33
N ARG A 522 3.48 9.00 7.40
CA ARG A 522 3.32 7.98 6.36
C ARG A 522 4.62 7.66 5.61
N PRO A 523 5.50 8.61 5.26
CA PRO A 523 6.76 8.29 4.58
C PRO A 523 7.68 7.33 5.35
N LEU A 524 7.52 7.17 6.69
CA LEU A 524 8.27 6.14 7.44
C LEU A 524 7.89 4.71 7.04
N ILE A 525 6.60 4.50 6.74
CA ILE A 525 6.10 3.19 6.29
C ILE A 525 6.52 2.96 4.85
N GLU A 526 6.33 3.94 3.98
CA GLU A 526 6.68 3.89 2.56
C GLU A 526 8.17 3.64 2.33
N ALA A 527 9.03 4.26 3.13
CA ALA A 527 10.48 4.03 3.10
C ALA A 527 10.92 2.72 3.80
N GLY A 528 9.99 1.94 4.35
CA GLY A 528 10.29 0.63 4.94
C GLY A 528 10.98 0.67 6.31
N HIS A 529 10.84 1.75 7.07
CA HIS A 529 11.48 1.91 8.37
C HIS A 529 10.69 1.34 9.56
N VAL A 530 9.43 0.90 9.35
CA VAL A 530 8.54 0.44 10.43
C VAL A 530 8.47 -1.08 10.46
N TYR A 531 8.62 -1.65 11.65
CA TYR A 531 8.62 -3.10 11.88
C TYR A 531 7.77 -3.47 13.09
N LEU A 532 7.16 -4.66 13.05
CA LEU A 532 6.55 -5.32 14.19
C LEU A 532 7.51 -6.39 14.71
N SER A 533 7.76 -6.42 16.01
CA SER A 533 8.48 -7.52 16.64
C SER A 533 7.57 -8.75 16.72
N CYS A 534 8.16 -9.93 16.58
CA CYS A 534 7.48 -11.20 16.74
C CYS A 534 8.12 -11.95 17.93
N PRO A 535 7.70 -11.69 19.19
CA PRO A 535 8.19 -12.45 20.33
C PRO A 535 7.64 -13.88 20.30
N PRO A 536 8.34 -14.86 20.88
CA PRO A 536 7.84 -16.22 20.96
C PRO A 536 6.63 -16.32 21.91
N LEU A 537 5.69 -17.21 21.58
CA LEU A 537 4.54 -17.51 22.42
C LEU A 537 4.86 -18.57 23.47
N TYR A 538 5.82 -19.44 23.20
CA TYR A 538 6.14 -20.57 24.07
C TYR A 538 7.63 -20.67 24.38
N LYS A 539 7.93 -21.04 25.63
CA LYS A 539 9.24 -21.54 26.06
C LYS A 539 9.10 -23.01 26.47
N ILE A 540 9.87 -23.88 25.85
CA ILE A 540 9.92 -25.32 26.11
C ILE A 540 11.21 -25.62 26.84
N LYS A 541 11.14 -26.03 28.09
CA LYS A 541 12.28 -26.36 28.96
C LYS A 541 12.55 -27.85 28.85
N TRP A 542 13.75 -28.21 28.42
CA TRP A 542 14.16 -29.60 28.30
C TRP A 542 14.79 -30.15 29.57
N ASP A 543 15.32 -29.29 30.43
CA ASP A 543 15.90 -29.62 31.72
C ASP A 543 15.16 -28.95 32.89
N ARG A 544 15.48 -29.38 34.11
CA ARG A 544 14.85 -28.81 35.33
C ARG A 544 15.29 -27.38 35.63
N LYS A 545 16.45 -26.95 35.14
CA LYS A 545 17.00 -25.62 35.37
C LYS A 545 16.54 -24.62 34.30
N GLY A 546 16.06 -25.11 33.14
CA GLY A 546 15.68 -24.30 32.02
C GLY A 546 16.88 -23.68 31.28
N GLU A 547 18.07 -24.26 31.47
CA GLU A 547 19.30 -23.89 30.76
C GLU A 547 19.27 -24.40 29.32
N ASP A 548 18.68 -25.60 29.08
CA ASP A 548 18.35 -26.10 27.72
C ASP A 548 16.86 -25.78 27.45
N ALA A 549 16.61 -24.78 26.66
CA ALA A 549 15.27 -24.37 26.28
C ALA A 549 15.16 -24.07 24.79
N SER A 550 13.98 -24.36 24.23
CA SER A 550 13.60 -23.97 22.86
C SER A 550 12.44 -23.00 22.92
N TYR A 551 12.29 -22.19 21.88
CA TYR A 551 11.17 -21.25 21.74
C TYR A 551 10.31 -21.63 20.54
N ALA A 552 9.01 -21.34 20.60
CA ALA A 552 8.08 -21.51 19.49
C ALA A 552 7.14 -20.31 19.37
N TYR A 553 6.78 -19.98 18.15
CA TYR A 553 6.01 -18.78 17.79
C TYR A 553 4.55 -19.09 17.45
N SER A 554 4.18 -20.36 17.39
CA SER A 554 2.80 -20.82 17.15
C SER A 554 2.54 -22.17 17.83
N ASP A 555 1.26 -22.55 17.94
CA ASP A 555 0.87 -23.88 18.46
C ASP A 555 1.42 -25.02 17.59
N PRO A 556 1.30 -25.00 16.24
CA PRO A 556 1.88 -26.03 15.40
C PRO A 556 3.41 -26.13 15.54
N GLU A 557 4.10 -25.01 15.64
CA GLU A 557 5.55 -24.97 15.81
C GLU A 557 5.96 -25.53 17.18
N ARG A 558 5.25 -25.20 18.26
CA ARG A 558 5.44 -25.80 19.59
C ARG A 558 5.37 -27.32 19.51
N ASP A 559 4.33 -27.85 18.87
CA ASP A 559 4.11 -29.29 18.78
C ASP A 559 5.19 -29.96 17.92
N ALA A 560 5.64 -29.30 16.84
CA ALA A 560 6.74 -29.78 16.01
C ALA A 560 8.08 -29.79 16.77
N VAL A 561 8.40 -28.69 17.50
CA VAL A 561 9.62 -28.59 18.31
C VAL A 561 9.63 -29.66 19.42
N ILE A 562 8.49 -29.93 20.06
CA ILE A 562 8.37 -30.99 21.08
C ILE A 562 8.60 -32.36 20.44
N ALA A 563 7.97 -32.64 19.30
CA ALA A 563 8.11 -33.92 18.59
C ALA A 563 9.56 -34.18 18.16
N ASP A 564 10.22 -33.17 17.59
CA ASP A 564 11.63 -33.24 17.18
C ASP A 564 12.56 -33.45 18.38
N GLY A 565 12.34 -32.69 19.46
CA GLY A 565 13.12 -32.85 20.68
C GLY A 565 13.04 -34.27 21.27
N ILE A 566 11.83 -34.87 21.32
CA ILE A 566 11.61 -36.23 21.78
C ILE A 566 12.30 -37.23 20.83
N ALA A 567 12.19 -37.06 19.53
CA ALA A 567 12.86 -37.91 18.54
C ALA A 567 14.39 -37.88 18.68
N ASN A 568 14.94 -36.73 19.11
CA ASN A 568 16.37 -36.54 19.39
C ASN A 568 16.77 -36.94 20.83
N GLY A 569 15.91 -37.65 21.55
CA GLY A 569 16.22 -38.24 22.86
C GLY A 569 16.02 -37.30 24.05
N LYS A 570 15.41 -36.12 23.88
CA LYS A 570 15.04 -35.23 25.00
C LYS A 570 13.80 -35.77 25.73
N PRO A 571 13.67 -35.53 27.03
CA PRO A 571 12.50 -35.96 27.78
C PRO A 571 11.25 -35.16 27.36
N ASP A 572 10.07 -35.82 27.31
CA ASP A 572 8.81 -35.12 27.03
C ASP A 572 8.57 -34.00 28.07
N PRO A 573 8.45 -32.75 27.65
CA PRO A 573 8.30 -31.61 28.57
C PRO A 573 6.87 -31.48 29.12
N ARG A 574 5.86 -32.03 28.48
CA ARG A 574 4.42 -31.85 28.79
C ARG A 574 4.00 -32.38 30.17
N PRO A 575 4.38 -33.62 30.61
CA PRO A 575 3.97 -34.12 31.90
C PRO A 575 4.60 -33.38 33.11
N ARG A 576 5.59 -32.54 32.86
CA ARG A 576 6.37 -31.84 33.89
C ARG A 576 6.07 -30.36 33.99
N ASP A 577 5.05 -29.88 33.28
CA ASP A 577 4.71 -28.44 33.15
C ASP A 577 5.91 -27.57 32.70
N ASN A 578 6.74 -28.15 31.85
CA ASN A 578 7.92 -27.49 31.32
C ASN A 578 7.65 -26.70 30.02
N VAL A 579 6.39 -26.62 29.58
CA VAL A 579 5.95 -25.78 28.47
C VAL A 579 5.29 -24.52 29.03
N GLN A 580 6.02 -23.42 29.00
CA GLN A 580 5.54 -22.13 29.48
C GLN A 580 4.98 -21.33 28.31
N ARG A 581 3.72 -20.86 28.42
CA ARG A 581 3.16 -19.86 27.49
C ARG A 581 3.43 -18.48 28.04
N PHE A 582 4.01 -17.59 27.24
CA PHE A 582 4.15 -16.18 27.58
C PHE A 582 2.84 -15.45 27.29
N LYS A 583 2.35 -14.70 28.26
CA LYS A 583 1.19 -13.82 28.12
C LYS A 583 1.59 -12.41 27.72
N GLY A 584 2.80 -11.98 28.08
CA GLY A 584 3.33 -10.67 27.73
C GLY A 584 4.84 -10.58 27.88
N LEU A 585 5.41 -9.53 27.32
CA LEU A 585 6.85 -9.23 27.34
C LEU A 585 7.38 -8.99 28.76
N GLY A 586 6.51 -8.55 29.66
CA GLY A 586 6.84 -8.34 31.07
C GLY A 586 7.20 -9.62 31.85
N GLU A 587 6.85 -10.80 31.28
CA GLU A 587 7.21 -12.10 31.87
C GLU A 587 8.62 -12.56 31.45
N MET A 588 9.21 -11.91 30.45
CA MET A 588 10.56 -12.20 29.96
C MET A 588 11.60 -11.40 30.76
N ASN A 589 12.64 -12.07 31.19
CA ASN A 589 13.82 -11.38 31.74
C ASN A 589 14.64 -10.76 30.58
N ALA A 590 15.58 -9.88 30.93
CA ALA A 590 16.39 -9.14 29.98
C ALA A 590 17.16 -10.05 28.99
N GLY A 591 17.70 -11.19 29.44
CA GLY A 591 18.41 -12.14 28.61
C GLY A 591 17.51 -12.87 27.62
N GLN A 592 16.31 -13.29 28.06
CA GLN A 592 15.32 -13.93 27.19
C GLN A 592 14.83 -12.96 26.11
N LEU A 593 14.53 -11.71 26.49
CA LEU A 593 14.07 -10.69 25.56
C LEU A 593 15.15 -10.35 24.52
N TRP A 594 16.42 -10.30 24.94
CA TRP A 594 17.54 -10.16 24.02
C TRP A 594 17.60 -11.33 23.03
N GLU A 595 17.68 -12.54 23.54
CA GLU A 595 17.89 -13.76 22.75
C GLU A 595 16.80 -13.99 21.70
N THR A 596 15.54 -13.70 22.02
CA THR A 596 14.38 -14.06 21.20
C THR A 596 13.84 -12.91 20.35
N THR A 597 13.98 -11.64 20.81
CA THR A 597 13.21 -10.53 20.25
C THR A 597 14.09 -9.34 19.84
N MET A 598 15.24 -9.13 20.49
CA MET A 598 16.05 -7.93 20.27
C MET A 598 17.35 -8.19 19.51
N ASN A 599 17.94 -9.38 19.63
CA ASN A 599 19.19 -9.71 18.97
C ASN A 599 19.02 -9.79 17.44
N PRO A 600 19.74 -8.98 16.67
CA PRO A 600 19.62 -8.97 15.21
C PRO A 600 19.88 -10.32 14.52
N ALA A 601 20.65 -11.21 15.16
CA ALA A 601 20.99 -12.51 14.60
C ALA A 601 19.89 -13.58 14.76
N THR A 602 18.99 -13.41 15.72
CA THR A 602 18.01 -14.46 16.11
C THR A 602 16.56 -14.01 16.11
N ARG A 603 16.31 -12.70 16.16
CA ARG A 603 14.97 -12.14 16.22
C ARG A 603 14.20 -12.28 14.92
N LEU A 604 12.88 -12.33 15.02
CA LEU A 604 11.97 -12.20 13.91
C LEU A 604 11.33 -10.80 13.90
N LEU A 605 11.44 -10.11 12.77
CA LEU A 605 10.78 -8.83 12.52
C LEU A 605 9.91 -8.95 11.27
N ARG A 606 8.69 -8.42 11.35
CA ARG A 606 7.81 -8.24 10.20
C ARG A 606 7.83 -6.78 9.79
N GLN A 607 8.31 -6.49 8.60
CA GLN A 607 8.25 -5.14 8.02
C GLN A 607 6.80 -4.76 7.74
N VAL A 608 6.44 -3.53 8.06
CA VAL A 608 5.14 -2.97 7.69
C VAL A 608 5.28 -2.37 6.31
N THR A 609 4.48 -2.85 5.37
CA THR A 609 4.40 -2.35 4.00
C THR A 609 3.07 -1.65 3.76
N LEU A 610 3.07 -0.72 2.81
CA LEU A 610 1.87 -0.02 2.35
C LEU A 610 1.71 -0.32 0.87
N ASP A 611 0.91 -1.33 0.56
CA ASP A 611 0.71 -1.77 -0.82
C ASP A 611 -0.41 -0.97 -1.51
N ASP A 612 -1.44 -0.58 -0.76
CA ASP A 612 -2.57 0.23 -1.20
C ASP A 612 -2.95 1.24 -0.11
N ALA A 613 -2.74 2.52 -0.41
CA ALA A 613 -2.99 3.59 0.54
C ALA A 613 -4.50 3.86 0.74
N ALA A 614 -5.32 3.68 -0.29
CA ALA A 614 -6.76 3.85 -0.18
C ALA A 614 -7.39 2.75 0.68
N GLN A 615 -6.91 1.52 0.49
CA GLN A 615 -7.31 0.38 1.32
C GLN A 615 -6.90 0.56 2.78
N ALA A 616 -5.67 1.01 3.02
CA ALA A 616 -5.20 1.28 4.38
C ALA A 616 -6.03 2.39 5.05
N ASP A 617 -6.38 3.45 4.32
CA ASP A 617 -7.26 4.51 4.80
C ASP A 617 -8.63 3.97 5.21
N ASP A 618 -9.29 3.17 4.35
CA ASP A 618 -10.57 2.54 4.66
C ASP A 618 -10.46 1.63 5.89
N LEU A 619 -9.42 0.81 5.96
CA LEU A 619 -9.20 -0.10 7.08
C LEU A 619 -9.03 0.65 8.41
N PHE A 620 -8.20 1.70 8.45
CA PHE A 620 -8.06 2.53 9.64
C PHE A 620 -9.34 3.27 9.99
N SER A 621 -10.08 3.79 9.01
CA SER A 621 -11.37 4.44 9.22
C SER A 621 -12.41 3.48 9.80
N VAL A 622 -12.45 2.22 9.35
CA VAL A 622 -13.34 1.18 9.89
C VAL A 622 -12.93 0.78 11.31
N LEU A 623 -11.66 0.39 11.49
CA LEU A 623 -11.18 -0.17 12.75
C LEU A 623 -11.09 0.88 13.85
N MET A 624 -10.67 2.08 13.53
CA MET A 624 -10.32 3.13 14.49
C MET A 624 -11.29 4.32 14.47
N GLY A 625 -12.14 4.44 13.45
CA GLY A 625 -13.14 5.50 13.29
C GLY A 625 -14.33 5.40 14.25
N GLU A 626 -15.32 6.27 14.09
CA GLU A 626 -16.49 6.35 14.98
C GLU A 626 -17.58 5.33 14.64
N ASP A 627 -17.64 4.83 13.40
CA ASP A 627 -18.64 3.88 12.95
C ASP A 627 -18.47 2.50 13.61
N VAL A 628 -19.33 2.25 14.60
CA VAL A 628 -19.33 0.98 15.35
C VAL A 628 -19.92 -0.17 14.53
N GLU A 629 -20.89 0.12 13.65
CA GLU A 629 -21.56 -0.89 12.84
C GLU A 629 -20.62 -1.46 11.77
N ALA A 630 -19.93 -0.60 11.04
CA ALA A 630 -18.93 -0.99 10.06
C ALA A 630 -17.81 -1.83 10.70
N ARG A 631 -17.36 -1.45 11.90
CA ARG A 631 -16.34 -2.22 12.64
C ARG A 631 -16.85 -3.59 13.07
N ARG A 632 -18.08 -3.67 13.59
CA ARG A 632 -18.71 -4.94 13.97
C ARG A 632 -18.80 -5.88 12.76
N ASP A 633 -19.25 -5.37 11.63
CA ASP A 633 -19.43 -6.14 10.42
C ASP A 633 -18.08 -6.62 9.85
N PHE A 634 -17.04 -5.79 9.95
CA PHE A 634 -15.67 -6.18 9.63
C PHE A 634 -15.20 -7.35 10.51
N ILE A 635 -15.37 -7.24 11.84
CA ILE A 635 -14.99 -8.28 12.79
C ILE A 635 -15.74 -9.58 12.51
N ILE A 636 -17.05 -9.54 12.24
CA ILE A 636 -17.87 -10.73 11.95
C ILE A 636 -17.38 -11.41 10.66
N ARG A 637 -17.13 -10.64 9.61
CA ARG A 637 -16.63 -11.20 8.33
C ARG A 637 -15.28 -11.87 8.46
N ASN A 638 -14.37 -11.27 9.22
CA ASN A 638 -12.99 -11.77 9.39
C ASN A 638 -12.81 -12.66 10.63
N ALA A 639 -13.88 -13.03 11.33
CA ALA A 639 -13.80 -13.83 12.55
C ALA A 639 -13.17 -15.22 12.34
N ARG A 640 -13.28 -15.78 11.14
CA ARG A 640 -12.69 -17.09 10.78
C ARG A 640 -11.18 -17.04 10.58
N ASP A 641 -10.63 -15.85 10.30
CA ASP A 641 -9.19 -15.65 10.05
C ASP A 641 -8.42 -15.41 11.35
N VAL A 642 -9.14 -15.26 12.46
CA VAL A 642 -8.53 -15.08 13.78
C VAL A 642 -7.91 -16.39 14.23
N ARG A 643 -6.58 -16.46 14.20
CA ARG A 643 -5.81 -17.66 14.60
C ARG A 643 -5.58 -17.76 16.11
N PHE A 644 -5.76 -16.66 16.83
CA PHE A 644 -5.51 -16.59 18.27
C PHE A 644 -6.62 -15.78 18.96
N LEU A 645 -7.58 -16.47 19.57
CA LEU A 645 -8.45 -15.90 20.58
C LEU A 645 -7.92 -16.34 21.94
N ASP A 646 -7.50 -15.40 22.76
CA ASP A 646 -7.27 -15.65 24.18
C ASP A 646 -8.64 -15.66 24.86
N VAL A 647 -9.26 -16.85 24.98
CA VAL A 647 -10.56 -17.08 25.60
C VAL A 647 -10.33 -17.63 27.00
#